data_8c2b6e6ff3d9a1f7e0a9c166f9ef6fba
#
_entry.id   8c2b6e6ff3d9a1f7e0a9c166f9ef6fba
#
_cell.length_a   1.000
_cell.length_b   1.000
_cell.length_c   1.000
_cell.angle_alpha   90.00
_cell.angle_beta   90.00
_cell.angle_gamma   90.00
#
_symmetry.space_group_name_H-M   'P 1'
#
loop_
_entity.id
_entity.type
_entity.pdbx_description
1 polymer ?
#
loop_
_entity_poly.entity_id
_entity_poly.type
_entity_poly.pdbx_seq_one_letter_code
_entity_poly.pdbx_strand_id
1 'polypeptide(L)'
;MAAISQKIGNLIGGVSQQPDTNKFNGQLRSCDNFYPDTALGLTKRPGLRGISKLANAVADGTWFPIFRDDQEKYIIQFSKAGALKIWSANSGLQQTVNAVAAESITYATHKSADELQTLQINDYIFVLNRTKTVEAGTAAAAAQTPFGFVTINTVAYSSNYTITLDNATSFSYATPVTTAPPQAQLNVNDIVGNLVSSINANANYYAAGIGNTIYISRINGANFALSAVGGNAGTSITAFKGSVTSAAQLPKSFFKDWKIKVEGTTDSGTDDYWVKFITSDNTSAGAGFWEETIAPGVIQDLNATTMPHVIIREANGTFTYRQLDLASATGSAGPSTVTGIVTAVAISSATSGGHVVGEQFAANGGTGNNLRLQVDRVTNSVSSVSSAANSSSYIRQDRTLIGYTTAGRTTSPAYRYTYVWIFNGQQIGVNSNGAPLTIGNTVYQQNGAYQTIGNELRAGITATTTINGVISAISIVQAGQGYTATNTVSNSAGDTFTITTVNAAPLEGDASRLNFWKYREIGDATTNPMPSFVGYPVDLISFYKNRIVFTSRQNVICSQAGDYFNFFASTVITIVDSDPVDISASTLKPIRLKHAISTPQGLLLFGDNAQMLLSTTTEAFSPKTAEVNLLSTLSQTDRIAPVDIGSSYIFVEEGVKASSIYEMAVTDINTKPQSTELTRPLPSYIPSAIVDMQVSQSAGTLAILSKQETRNLYLYRWFQLGDNRVSGWFRWIMPSDVEFFTFDHDILFVVTKHGSNYVLSRMSLLTDTPAESLLFEGQYLDVRLDLFDYNPTRVYNSGTDLTRICFKDGFEDTNLQPVLMFLNADVAGYFEEQTLQYDAAAAVGQKYFLTVDGNQTTSKFAIGYKYEASAQLPAFYFVKDDRGGKDTLNIPRVSRIKVNSYNSGPYRAVIRAEGRDDFVLELPQVNADNYLANNIPIIRNAQSTIPVMAKGNQFEFELIADSPFQTAFTSIDWEGTYNNKGIQSL
;
A
#
# COMPACT_ATOMS: atom_id res chain seq x y z
N MET A 1 44.14 -58.30 -7.00
CA MET A 1 43.58 -56.93 -6.77
C MET A 1 44.04 -56.09 -7.93
N ALA A 2 43.09 -55.53 -8.64
CA ALA A 2 43.41 -54.58 -9.72
C ALA A 2 43.62 -53.16 -9.14
N ALA A 3 44.59 -52.43 -9.65
CA ALA A 3 44.73 -51.02 -9.36
C ALA A 3 43.59 -50.29 -10.05
N ILE A 4 42.94 -49.39 -9.35
CA ILE A 4 41.84 -48.57 -9.85
C ILE A 4 42.08 -47.11 -9.57
N SER A 5 41.60 -46.24 -10.45
CA SER A 5 41.52 -44.79 -10.28
C SER A 5 40.18 -44.33 -10.75
N GLN A 6 39.50 -43.51 -9.96
CA GLN A 6 38.22 -42.89 -10.35
C GLN A 6 38.23 -41.40 -9.98
N LYS A 7 37.51 -40.61 -10.77
CA LYS A 7 37.36 -39.18 -10.61
C LYS A 7 35.94 -38.82 -10.15
N ILE A 8 35.86 -37.95 -9.16
CA ILE A 8 34.65 -37.21 -8.82
C ILE A 8 34.80 -35.85 -9.56
N GLY A 9 34.10 -35.71 -10.68
CA GLY A 9 34.35 -34.65 -11.67
C GLY A 9 34.03 -33.25 -11.19
N ASN A 10 33.00 -33.08 -10.42
CA ASN A 10 32.64 -31.82 -9.78
C ASN A 10 31.94 -32.08 -8.46
N LEU A 11 31.96 -31.12 -7.54
CA LEU A 11 31.40 -31.25 -6.20
C LEU A 11 30.17 -30.34 -6.04
N ILE A 12 29.44 -30.09 -7.14
CA ILE A 12 28.34 -29.12 -7.18
C ILE A 12 26.96 -29.76 -6.95
N GLY A 13 26.89 -31.07 -6.70
CA GLY A 13 25.65 -31.79 -6.49
C GLY A 13 24.96 -31.52 -5.13
N GLY A 14 25.59 -30.72 -4.26
CA GLY A 14 25.05 -30.33 -2.96
C GLY A 14 24.97 -31.46 -1.94
N VAL A 15 24.32 -31.18 -0.81
CA VAL A 15 24.16 -32.09 0.29
C VAL A 15 22.99 -33.07 0.01
N SER A 16 23.15 -34.32 0.43
CA SER A 16 22.09 -35.32 0.43
C SER A 16 22.14 -36.14 1.71
N GLN A 17 20.98 -36.38 2.32
CA GLN A 17 20.81 -37.26 3.51
C GLN A 17 20.52 -38.72 3.13
N GLN A 18 20.52 -39.00 1.83
CA GLN A 18 20.40 -40.41 1.39
C GLN A 18 21.59 -41.26 1.88
N PRO A 19 21.45 -42.55 1.99
CA PRO A 19 22.59 -43.49 2.22
C PRO A 19 23.66 -43.26 1.14
N ASP A 20 24.93 -43.35 1.49
CA ASP A 20 26.05 -43.07 0.59
C ASP A 20 26.07 -43.96 -0.66
N THR A 21 25.48 -45.14 -0.58
CA THR A 21 25.27 -46.04 -1.72
C THR A 21 24.35 -45.47 -2.79
N ASN A 22 23.44 -44.58 -2.38
CA ASN A 22 22.40 -43.98 -3.26
C ASN A 22 22.72 -42.55 -3.67
N LYS A 23 23.76 -41.94 -3.10
CA LYS A 23 24.19 -40.58 -3.49
C LYS A 23 24.74 -40.56 -4.93
N PHE A 24 24.37 -39.55 -5.69
CA PHE A 24 24.96 -39.33 -7.01
C PHE A 24 26.41 -38.83 -6.92
N ASN A 25 27.13 -38.96 -8.00
CA ASN A 25 28.49 -38.44 -8.09
C ASN A 25 28.51 -36.92 -7.88
N GLY A 26 29.40 -36.42 -7.03
CA GLY A 26 29.49 -35.00 -6.69
C GLY A 26 28.54 -34.52 -5.59
N GLN A 27 27.66 -35.37 -5.03
CA GLN A 27 26.93 -35.08 -3.81
C GLN A 27 27.79 -35.28 -2.56
N LEU A 28 27.49 -34.48 -1.52
CA LEU A 28 28.21 -34.39 -0.28
C LEU A 28 27.37 -34.90 0.91
N ARG A 29 28.01 -35.28 2.03
CA ARG A 29 27.35 -35.52 3.31
C ARG A 29 27.01 -34.23 4.03
N SER A 30 27.97 -33.28 4.05
CA SER A 30 27.80 -31.91 4.55
C SER A 30 28.56 -30.90 3.68
N CYS A 31 28.09 -29.66 3.66
CA CYS A 31 28.72 -28.60 2.91
C CYS A 31 28.39 -27.27 3.58
N ASP A 32 29.34 -26.73 4.33
CA ASP A 32 29.20 -25.51 5.11
C ASP A 32 30.13 -24.43 4.59
N ASN A 33 29.61 -23.23 4.39
CA ASN A 33 30.35 -22.07 3.90
C ASN A 33 31.08 -22.25 2.55
N PHE A 34 30.73 -23.28 1.81
CA PHE A 34 31.11 -23.41 0.40
C PHE A 34 29.95 -22.98 -0.50
N TYR A 35 30.31 -22.65 -1.73
CA TYR A 35 29.39 -22.17 -2.77
C TYR A 35 29.69 -22.91 -4.08
N PRO A 36 28.78 -23.73 -4.59
CA PRO A 36 28.96 -24.45 -5.84
C PRO A 36 29.06 -23.48 -7.03
N ASP A 37 30.07 -23.67 -7.86
CA ASP A 37 30.30 -22.90 -9.08
C ASP A 37 30.61 -23.83 -10.26
N THR A 38 30.01 -23.57 -11.42
CA THR A 38 30.15 -24.44 -12.61
C THR A 38 31.54 -24.39 -13.23
N ALA A 39 32.25 -23.29 -13.08
CA ALA A 39 33.60 -23.07 -13.64
C ALA A 39 34.69 -23.52 -12.65
N LEU A 40 34.51 -23.22 -11.39
CA LEU A 40 35.52 -23.40 -10.35
C LEU A 40 35.24 -24.64 -9.44
N GLY A 41 34.11 -25.27 -9.58
CA GLY A 41 33.71 -26.38 -8.71
C GLY A 41 33.16 -25.91 -7.36
N LEU A 42 33.65 -26.43 -6.26
CA LEU A 42 33.23 -26.05 -4.92
C LEU A 42 34.12 -24.94 -4.37
N THR A 43 33.64 -23.71 -4.31
CA THR A 43 34.39 -22.55 -3.85
C THR A 43 34.01 -22.14 -2.44
N LYS A 44 34.95 -21.67 -1.64
CA LYS A 44 34.67 -20.99 -0.38
C LYS A 44 33.79 -19.77 -0.62
N ARG A 45 32.72 -19.56 0.18
CA ARG A 45 31.86 -18.39 0.00
C ARG A 45 32.64 -17.09 0.17
N PRO A 46 32.28 -16.01 -0.50
CA PRO A 46 32.85 -14.70 -0.22
C PRO A 46 32.60 -14.27 1.23
N GLY A 47 33.45 -13.42 1.77
CA GLY A 47 33.25 -12.83 3.08
C GLY A 47 32.17 -11.73 3.08
N LEU A 48 31.60 -11.48 4.22
CA LEU A 48 30.68 -10.36 4.43
C LEU A 48 31.49 -9.07 4.58
N ARG A 49 31.23 -8.06 3.73
CA ARG A 49 31.78 -6.72 3.90
C ARG A 49 30.88 -5.91 4.83
N GLY A 50 31.41 -5.46 5.96
CA GLY A 50 30.68 -4.66 6.93
C GLY A 50 30.46 -3.23 6.44
N ILE A 51 29.22 -2.77 6.40
CA ILE A 51 28.87 -1.40 5.97
C ILE A 51 28.80 -0.48 7.18
N SER A 52 27.84 -0.69 8.05
CA SER A 52 27.61 0.18 9.21
C SER A 52 26.80 -0.49 10.30
N LYS A 53 26.95 -0.01 11.53
CA LYS A 53 26.00 -0.24 12.61
C LYS A 53 24.72 0.53 12.30
N LEU A 54 23.59 -0.13 12.38
CA LEU A 54 22.27 0.49 12.21
C LEU A 54 21.85 1.19 13.51
N ALA A 55 22.00 2.52 13.51
CA ALA A 55 21.66 3.33 14.70
C ALA A 55 20.16 3.21 15.04
N ASN A 56 19.86 3.04 16.33
CA ASN A 56 18.50 2.96 16.86
C ASN A 56 17.64 1.78 16.33
N ALA A 57 18.25 0.78 15.71
CA ALA A 57 17.56 -0.46 15.42
C ALA A 57 17.11 -1.14 16.72
N VAL A 58 15.94 -1.79 16.70
CA VAL A 58 15.34 -2.39 17.90
C VAL A 58 15.26 -3.90 17.76
N ALA A 59 15.27 -4.58 18.90
CA ALA A 59 15.04 -6.02 18.96
C ALA A 59 13.61 -6.36 18.49
N ASP A 60 13.44 -7.52 17.90
CA ASP A 60 12.14 -8.05 17.44
C ASP A 60 11.40 -7.14 16.45
N GLY A 61 12.10 -6.25 15.74
CA GLY A 61 11.53 -5.43 14.68
C GLY A 61 11.27 -6.25 13.42
N THR A 62 10.27 -5.83 12.64
CA THR A 62 9.97 -6.41 11.33
C THR A 62 10.67 -5.61 10.24
N TRP A 63 11.42 -6.29 9.39
CA TRP A 63 12.29 -5.70 8.41
C TRP A 63 11.74 -5.85 7.00
N PHE A 64 11.97 -4.83 6.15
CA PHE A 64 11.64 -4.88 4.72
C PHE A 64 12.71 -4.17 3.90
N PRO A 65 13.01 -4.65 2.68
CA PRO A 65 13.82 -3.94 1.72
C PRO A 65 12.98 -2.96 0.92
N ILE A 66 13.60 -1.85 0.51
CA ILE A 66 13.06 -0.89 -0.45
C ILE A 66 14.15 -0.61 -1.45
N PHE A 67 14.05 -1.17 -2.64
CA PHE A 67 15.00 -0.95 -3.72
C PHE A 67 14.27 -0.24 -4.85
N ARG A 68 14.49 1.08 -4.94
CA ARG A 68 13.87 1.93 -5.94
C ARG A 68 14.66 1.90 -7.25
N ASP A 69 15.96 2.09 -7.13
CA ASP A 69 16.92 2.07 -8.21
C ASP A 69 18.34 1.74 -7.67
N ASP A 70 19.37 1.81 -8.50
CA ASP A 70 20.74 1.50 -8.09
C ASP A 70 21.30 2.44 -7.02
N GLN A 71 20.80 3.66 -6.90
CA GLN A 71 21.25 4.66 -5.94
C GLN A 71 20.40 4.69 -4.67
N GLU A 72 19.10 4.47 -4.82
CA GLU A 72 18.12 4.57 -3.74
C GLU A 72 17.68 3.20 -3.24
N LYS A 73 18.52 2.65 -2.35
CA LYS A 73 18.30 1.37 -1.68
C LYS A 73 18.22 1.59 -0.19
N TYR A 74 17.14 1.15 0.43
CA TYR A 74 16.89 1.34 1.84
C TYR A 74 16.47 0.03 2.52
N ILE A 75 16.77 -0.06 3.80
CA ILE A 75 16.27 -1.10 4.69
C ILE A 75 15.40 -0.40 5.73
N ILE A 76 14.20 -0.88 5.93
CA ILE A 76 13.27 -0.34 6.91
C ILE A 76 13.00 -1.35 8.01
N GLN A 77 12.71 -0.82 9.20
CA GLN A 77 12.29 -1.61 10.34
C GLN A 77 11.07 -0.94 10.99
N PHE A 78 10.03 -1.74 11.19
CA PHE A 78 8.93 -1.39 12.08
C PHE A 78 9.14 -2.08 13.42
N SER A 79 9.12 -1.33 14.52
CA SER A 79 9.02 -1.94 15.84
C SER A 79 7.63 -2.55 16.04
N LYS A 80 7.48 -3.50 16.96
CA LYS A 80 6.16 -4.06 17.30
C LYS A 80 5.17 -3.01 17.78
N ALA A 81 5.65 -1.88 18.31
CA ALA A 81 4.85 -0.72 18.70
C ALA A 81 4.51 0.22 17.53
N GLY A 82 4.90 -0.10 16.30
CA GLY A 82 4.57 0.65 15.09
C GLY A 82 5.53 1.79 14.73
N ALA A 83 6.64 1.97 15.47
CA ALA A 83 7.63 2.98 15.13
C ALA A 83 8.48 2.56 13.93
N LEU A 84 8.65 3.47 12.97
CA LEU A 84 9.41 3.27 11.74
C LEU A 84 10.83 3.81 11.85
N LYS A 85 11.80 3.04 11.37
CA LYS A 85 13.19 3.42 11.14
C LYS A 85 13.60 3.05 9.73
N ILE A 86 14.42 3.89 9.10
CA ILE A 86 14.89 3.71 7.73
C ILE A 86 16.40 3.95 7.68
N TRP A 87 17.14 3.11 6.98
CA TRP A 87 18.56 3.26 6.73
C TRP A 87 18.86 3.07 5.25
N SER A 88 19.85 3.79 4.74
CA SER A 88 20.38 3.54 3.40
C SER A 88 21.10 2.18 3.38
N ALA A 89 20.76 1.30 2.46
CA ALA A 89 21.43 0.01 2.31
C ALA A 89 22.89 0.17 1.86
N ASN A 90 23.21 1.21 1.10
CA ASN A 90 24.55 1.47 0.60
C ASN A 90 25.52 1.98 1.68
N SER A 91 25.04 2.81 2.61
CA SER A 91 25.89 3.46 3.62
C SER A 91 25.55 3.07 5.07
N GLY A 92 24.43 2.45 5.32
CA GLY A 92 23.90 2.16 6.67
C GLY A 92 23.49 3.39 7.47
N LEU A 93 23.52 4.60 6.87
CA LEU A 93 23.14 5.82 7.53
C LEU A 93 21.62 5.88 7.75
N GLN A 94 21.22 6.19 8.96
CA GLN A 94 19.80 6.37 9.30
C GLN A 94 19.25 7.59 8.56
N GLN A 95 18.11 7.40 7.90
CA GLN A 95 17.40 8.45 7.21
C GLN A 95 16.43 9.18 8.15
N THR A 96 16.16 10.44 7.83
CA THR A 96 15.18 11.24 8.59
C THR A 96 13.77 10.82 8.22
N VAL A 97 13.00 10.36 9.19
CA VAL A 97 11.56 10.16 9.09
C VAL A 97 10.88 11.35 9.74
N ASN A 98 10.00 12.03 9.01
CA ASN A 98 9.21 13.15 9.51
C ASN A 98 8.33 12.68 10.69
N ALA A 99 7.85 13.63 11.50
CA ALA A 99 6.99 13.28 12.62
C ALA A 99 5.78 12.46 12.16
N VAL A 100 5.62 11.28 12.74
CA VAL A 100 4.57 10.33 12.38
C VAL A 100 3.36 10.57 13.29
N ALA A 101 2.17 10.67 12.69
CA ALA A 101 0.92 10.79 13.43
C ALA A 101 0.63 9.53 14.26
N ALA A 102 -0.04 9.70 15.41
CA ALA A 102 -0.32 8.60 16.34
C ALA A 102 -1.16 7.47 15.69
N GLU A 103 -2.06 7.84 14.79
CA GLU A 103 -2.90 6.92 14.01
C GLU A 103 -2.05 5.98 13.16
N SER A 104 -1.04 6.52 12.48
CA SER A 104 -0.15 5.73 11.63
C SER A 104 0.77 4.82 12.45
N ILE A 105 1.23 5.26 13.61
CA ILE A 105 1.97 4.41 14.56
C ILE A 105 1.06 3.26 15.03
N THR A 106 -0.17 3.58 15.41
CA THR A 106 -1.16 2.58 15.86
C THR A 106 -1.53 1.60 14.74
N TYR A 107 -1.60 2.07 13.49
CA TYR A 107 -1.85 1.21 12.34
C TYR A 107 -0.74 0.17 12.17
N ALA A 108 0.53 0.55 12.30
CA ALA A 108 1.67 -0.35 12.13
C ALA A 108 1.95 -1.25 13.35
N THR A 109 1.16 -1.16 14.43
CA THR A 109 1.32 -2.05 15.60
C THR A 109 1.00 -3.49 15.22
N HIS A 110 1.93 -4.41 15.50
CA HIS A 110 1.83 -5.82 15.13
C HIS A 110 2.50 -6.73 16.18
N LYS A 111 2.23 -8.04 16.12
CA LYS A 111 2.81 -9.05 17.03
C LYS A 111 3.85 -9.93 16.35
N SER A 112 3.63 -10.23 15.08
CA SER A 112 4.52 -11.07 14.27
C SER A 112 4.81 -10.41 12.92
N ALA A 113 5.92 -10.80 12.29
CA ALA A 113 6.38 -10.19 11.04
C ALA A 113 5.39 -10.39 9.87
N ASP A 114 4.71 -11.54 9.83
CA ASP A 114 3.73 -11.89 8.78
C ASP A 114 2.45 -11.06 8.83
N GLU A 115 2.22 -10.30 9.92
CA GLU A 115 1.07 -9.38 10.02
C GLU A 115 1.26 -8.11 9.21
N LEU A 116 2.50 -7.74 8.86
CA LEU A 116 2.79 -6.60 8.01
C LEU A 116 3.23 -7.05 6.60
N GLN A 117 2.88 -6.26 5.62
CA GLN A 117 3.36 -6.40 4.25
C GLN A 117 3.65 -5.03 3.67
N THR A 118 4.71 -4.93 2.87
CA THR A 118 5.00 -3.73 2.07
C THR A 118 4.85 -4.03 0.59
N LEU A 119 4.40 -3.03 -0.17
CA LEU A 119 4.35 -3.05 -1.62
C LEU A 119 4.83 -1.72 -2.16
N GLN A 120 5.84 -1.75 -3.00
CA GLN A 120 6.34 -0.56 -3.67
C GLN A 120 5.67 -0.40 -5.03
N ILE A 121 5.07 0.76 -5.27
CA ILE A 121 4.53 1.17 -6.57
C ILE A 121 4.97 2.62 -6.81
N ASN A 122 5.79 2.85 -7.80
CA ASN A 122 6.38 4.15 -8.09
C ASN A 122 7.03 4.76 -6.83
N ASP A 123 6.59 5.95 -6.41
CA ASP A 123 7.11 6.67 -5.25
C ASP A 123 6.42 6.29 -3.92
N TYR A 124 5.42 5.42 -3.96
CA TYR A 124 4.66 4.98 -2.79
C TYR A 124 5.12 3.60 -2.32
N ILE A 125 5.34 3.48 -1.04
CA ILE A 125 5.54 2.20 -0.36
C ILE A 125 4.33 1.99 0.52
N PHE A 126 3.40 1.18 0.06
CA PHE A 126 2.22 0.81 0.82
C PHE A 126 2.61 -0.10 1.97
N VAL A 127 2.03 0.15 3.13
CA VAL A 127 2.18 -0.64 4.34
C VAL A 127 0.80 -1.21 4.67
N LEU A 128 0.64 -2.50 4.55
CA LEU A 128 -0.56 -3.23 4.91
C LEU A 128 -0.37 -3.88 6.27
N ASN A 129 -1.33 -3.69 7.17
CA ASN A 129 -1.45 -4.47 8.40
C ASN A 129 -2.64 -5.44 8.27
N ARG A 130 -2.33 -6.72 8.17
CA ARG A 130 -3.29 -7.80 7.97
C ARG A 130 -4.22 -8.08 9.18
N THR A 131 -3.98 -7.42 10.30
CA THR A 131 -4.82 -7.55 11.49
C THR A 131 -5.86 -6.45 11.62
N LYS A 132 -5.76 -5.40 10.82
CA LYS A 132 -6.68 -4.26 10.86
C LYS A 132 -7.90 -4.51 10.00
N THR A 133 -9.06 -4.50 10.62
CA THR A 133 -10.35 -4.54 9.90
C THR A 133 -10.58 -3.19 9.23
N VAL A 134 -10.84 -3.22 7.94
CA VAL A 134 -11.19 -2.00 7.19
C VAL A 134 -12.63 -1.60 7.50
N GLU A 135 -12.85 -0.35 7.81
CA GLU A 135 -14.15 0.22 8.14
C GLU A 135 -14.61 1.19 7.04
N ALA A 136 -15.92 1.30 6.88
CA ALA A 136 -16.49 2.42 6.16
C ALA A 136 -16.22 3.71 6.95
N GLY A 137 -16.09 4.82 6.25
CA GLY A 137 -16.00 6.13 6.88
C GLY A 137 -17.34 6.61 7.46
N THR A 138 -17.38 7.86 7.84
CA THR A 138 -18.56 8.49 8.43
C THR A 138 -19.15 9.59 7.56
N ALA A 139 -18.45 9.99 6.50
CA ALA A 139 -18.95 11.00 5.59
C ALA A 139 -20.13 10.45 4.77
N ALA A 140 -21.27 11.05 4.94
CA ALA A 140 -22.46 10.70 4.19
C ALA A 140 -22.87 11.84 3.25
N ALA A 141 -23.37 11.49 2.08
CA ALA A 141 -23.98 12.45 1.19
C ALA A 141 -25.15 13.18 1.90
N ALA A 142 -25.32 14.48 1.62
CA ALA A 142 -26.38 15.25 2.25
C ALA A 142 -27.75 14.56 2.07
N ALA A 143 -28.48 14.42 3.18
CA ALA A 143 -29.82 13.88 3.14
C ALA A 143 -30.78 14.84 2.41
N GLN A 144 -31.80 14.31 1.76
CA GLN A 144 -32.83 15.07 1.04
C GLN A 144 -34.22 14.73 1.59
N THR A 145 -35.01 15.77 1.81
CA THR A 145 -36.38 15.57 2.27
C THR A 145 -37.29 15.02 1.17
N PRO A 146 -38.34 14.26 1.49
CA PRO A 146 -39.33 13.79 0.52
C PRO A 146 -39.95 14.93 -0.27
N PHE A 147 -40.00 14.78 -1.58
CA PHE A 147 -40.56 15.75 -2.52
C PHE A 147 -41.27 15.03 -3.66
N GLY A 148 -42.00 15.82 -4.43
CA GLY A 148 -42.52 15.41 -5.73
C GLY A 148 -42.44 16.55 -6.71
N PHE A 149 -42.57 16.26 -7.98
CA PHE A 149 -42.67 17.27 -8.99
C PHE A 149 -43.73 16.92 -10.03
N VAL A 150 -44.27 17.97 -10.64
CA VAL A 150 -45.29 17.86 -11.67
C VAL A 150 -44.82 18.63 -12.89
N THR A 151 -44.87 18.01 -14.05
CA THR A 151 -44.48 18.64 -15.31
C THR A 151 -45.69 18.88 -16.20
N ILE A 152 -45.87 20.10 -16.66
CA ILE A 152 -46.87 20.45 -17.66
C ILE A 152 -46.27 20.19 -19.04
N ASN A 153 -46.68 19.14 -19.69
CA ASN A 153 -46.13 18.70 -20.97
C ASN A 153 -46.78 19.44 -22.16
N THR A 154 -48.09 19.64 -22.12
CA THR A 154 -48.88 20.34 -23.14
C THR A 154 -49.92 21.22 -22.50
N VAL A 155 -50.25 22.32 -23.16
CA VAL A 155 -51.27 23.25 -22.76
C VAL A 155 -52.45 23.23 -23.76
N ALA A 156 -53.70 23.29 -23.24
CA ALA A 156 -54.90 23.25 -24.05
C ALA A 156 -55.91 24.24 -23.49
N TYR A 157 -56.72 24.83 -24.34
CA TYR A 157 -57.88 25.65 -23.96
C TYR A 157 -58.99 24.77 -23.38
N SER A 158 -59.85 25.39 -22.56
CA SER A 158 -61.04 24.72 -21.98
C SER A 158 -60.71 23.45 -21.24
N SER A 159 -59.52 23.39 -20.64
CA SER A 159 -58.98 22.21 -19.96
C SER A 159 -58.75 22.49 -18.47
N ASN A 160 -58.94 21.49 -17.65
CA ASN A 160 -58.66 21.58 -16.23
C ASN A 160 -57.36 20.80 -15.90
N TYR A 161 -56.46 21.43 -15.17
CA TYR A 161 -55.19 20.82 -14.67
C TYR A 161 -55.34 20.68 -13.15
N THR A 162 -55.31 19.46 -12.63
CA THR A 162 -55.51 19.15 -11.22
C THR A 162 -54.34 18.39 -10.64
N ILE A 163 -53.83 18.83 -9.50
CA ILE A 163 -52.86 18.15 -8.65
C ILE A 163 -53.51 17.72 -7.39
N THR A 164 -53.42 16.44 -7.04
CA THR A 164 -54.03 15.88 -5.81
C THR A 164 -52.89 15.42 -4.89
N LEU A 165 -52.92 15.92 -3.67
CA LEU A 165 -51.97 15.58 -2.60
C LEU A 165 -52.67 14.75 -1.52
N ASP A 166 -51.95 13.75 -0.99
CA ASP A 166 -52.40 12.80 0.01
C ASP A 166 -53.76 12.11 -0.34
N ASN A 167 -54.02 11.94 -1.64
CA ASN A 167 -55.26 11.34 -2.19
C ASN A 167 -56.54 12.05 -1.71
N ALA A 168 -56.42 13.22 -1.12
CA ALA A 168 -57.57 13.91 -0.50
C ALA A 168 -57.68 15.40 -0.86
N THR A 169 -56.56 16.10 -1.04
CA THR A 169 -56.54 17.55 -1.28
C THR A 169 -56.20 17.84 -2.74
N SER A 170 -57.19 18.35 -3.48
CA SER A 170 -57.01 18.66 -4.90
C SER A 170 -56.86 20.17 -5.16
N PHE A 171 -55.95 20.55 -6.01
CA PHE A 171 -55.68 21.91 -6.46
C PHE A 171 -55.86 21.94 -7.97
N SER A 172 -56.79 22.80 -8.45
CA SER A 172 -57.16 22.80 -9.86
C SER A 172 -57.06 24.18 -10.47
N TYR A 173 -56.66 24.25 -11.73
CA TYR A 173 -56.72 25.41 -12.54
C TYR A 173 -57.40 25.12 -13.89
N ALA A 174 -58.42 25.89 -14.24
CA ALA A 174 -59.14 25.80 -15.49
C ALA A 174 -58.58 26.86 -16.47
N THR A 175 -58.11 26.38 -17.62
CA THR A 175 -57.61 27.29 -18.68
C THR A 175 -58.77 28.04 -19.40
N PRO A 176 -58.49 29.20 -19.99
CA PRO A 176 -59.48 29.97 -20.73
C PRO A 176 -60.23 29.17 -21.80
N VAL A 177 -61.45 29.58 -22.06
CA VAL A 177 -62.31 28.98 -23.13
C VAL A 177 -61.93 29.62 -24.49
N THR A 178 -62.06 28.81 -25.56
CA THR A 178 -61.71 29.24 -26.90
C THR A 178 -62.64 30.28 -27.55
N THR A 179 -63.79 30.52 -26.97
CA THR A 179 -64.90 31.29 -27.57
C THR A 179 -65.01 32.74 -27.15
N ALA A 180 -64.15 33.24 -26.24
CA ALA A 180 -64.16 34.62 -25.76
C ALA A 180 -63.16 35.49 -26.51
N PRO A 181 -63.60 36.47 -27.38
CA PRO A 181 -62.69 37.47 -27.96
C PRO A 181 -62.46 38.65 -27.00
N PRO A 182 -61.18 39.16 -26.87
CA PRO A 182 -59.98 38.64 -27.51
C PRO A 182 -59.57 37.36 -26.82
N GLN A 183 -59.12 36.35 -27.60
CA GLN A 183 -58.59 35.12 -27.03
C GLN A 183 -57.46 35.45 -26.07
N ALA A 184 -57.62 35.02 -24.80
CA ALA A 184 -56.49 35.10 -23.85
C ALA A 184 -55.37 34.18 -24.33
N GLN A 185 -54.14 34.64 -24.28
CA GLN A 185 -53.01 33.81 -24.64
C GLN A 185 -52.89 32.67 -23.62
N LEU A 186 -52.76 31.49 -24.18
CA LEU A 186 -52.52 30.29 -23.36
C LEU A 186 -51.05 30.18 -23.04
N ASN A 187 -50.68 30.26 -21.78
CA ASN A 187 -49.31 30.21 -21.31
C ASN A 187 -49.11 29.12 -20.24
N VAL A 188 -48.07 28.34 -20.34
CA VAL A 188 -47.69 27.34 -19.32
C VAL A 188 -47.41 27.99 -17.97
N ASN A 189 -46.83 29.21 -17.96
CA ASN A 189 -46.53 29.92 -16.74
C ASN A 189 -47.80 30.30 -15.94
N ASP A 190 -48.92 30.54 -16.62
CA ASP A 190 -50.16 30.84 -15.93
C ASP A 190 -50.74 29.62 -15.24
N ILE A 191 -50.59 28.44 -15.87
CA ILE A 191 -51.04 27.17 -15.28
C ILE A 191 -50.16 26.86 -14.04
N VAL A 192 -48.84 26.96 -14.21
CA VAL A 192 -47.88 26.74 -13.13
C VAL A 192 -48.07 27.72 -11.99
N GLY A 193 -48.17 29.04 -12.28
CA GLY A 193 -48.31 30.07 -11.27
C GLY A 193 -49.58 29.93 -10.45
N ASN A 194 -50.74 29.60 -11.10
CA ASN A 194 -52.01 29.43 -10.42
C ASN A 194 -52.04 28.16 -9.57
N LEU A 195 -51.49 27.06 -10.06
CA LEU A 195 -51.39 25.82 -9.28
C LEU A 195 -50.47 26.00 -8.08
N VAL A 196 -49.31 26.63 -8.28
CA VAL A 196 -48.36 26.94 -7.18
C VAL A 196 -49.03 27.84 -6.13
N SER A 197 -49.70 28.89 -6.56
CA SER A 197 -50.42 29.77 -5.63
C SER A 197 -51.50 29.03 -4.83
N SER A 198 -52.25 28.15 -5.51
CA SER A 198 -53.27 27.33 -4.86
C SER A 198 -52.69 26.34 -3.84
N ILE A 199 -51.61 25.68 -4.17
CA ILE A 199 -50.90 24.77 -3.25
C ILE A 199 -50.35 25.54 -2.05
N ASN A 200 -49.67 26.65 -2.30
CA ASN A 200 -49.14 27.49 -1.22
C ASN A 200 -50.21 28.16 -0.35
N ALA A 201 -51.45 28.21 -0.77
CA ALA A 201 -52.56 28.61 0.07
C ALA A 201 -52.88 27.55 1.14
N ASN A 202 -52.43 26.34 1.04
CA ASN A 202 -52.58 25.28 2.03
C ASN A 202 -51.40 25.30 3.03
N ALA A 203 -51.71 25.19 4.32
CA ALA A 203 -50.68 25.29 5.38
C ALA A 203 -49.74 24.08 5.48
N ASN A 204 -50.04 22.98 4.77
CA ASN A 204 -49.27 21.74 4.89
C ASN A 204 -48.25 21.56 3.77
N TYR A 205 -48.35 22.28 2.66
CA TYR A 205 -47.57 22.06 1.47
C TYR A 205 -46.86 23.32 0.99
N TYR A 206 -45.72 23.14 0.39
CA TYR A 206 -44.97 24.17 -0.32
C TYR A 206 -44.80 23.76 -1.77
N ALA A 207 -45.00 24.69 -2.67
CA ALA A 207 -44.72 24.51 -4.11
C ALA A 207 -43.93 25.65 -4.69
N ALA A 208 -43.09 25.34 -5.68
CA ALA A 208 -42.34 26.31 -6.47
C ALA A 208 -42.43 25.96 -7.94
N GLY A 209 -42.66 26.99 -8.81
CA GLY A 209 -42.71 26.84 -10.25
C GLY A 209 -41.31 27.13 -10.86
N ILE A 210 -40.82 26.22 -11.66
CA ILE A 210 -39.53 26.35 -12.36
C ILE A 210 -39.75 25.97 -13.82
N GLY A 211 -39.94 26.98 -14.68
CA GLY A 211 -40.31 26.75 -16.07
C GLY A 211 -41.68 26.05 -16.15
N ASN A 212 -41.76 24.92 -16.79
CA ASN A 212 -42.95 24.10 -16.92
C ASN A 212 -43.10 23.03 -15.77
N THR A 213 -42.22 23.08 -14.78
CA THR A 213 -42.19 22.11 -13.67
C THR A 213 -42.63 22.76 -12.36
N ILE A 214 -43.45 22.06 -11.56
CA ILE A 214 -43.88 22.46 -10.23
C ILE A 214 -43.21 21.50 -9.24
N TYR A 215 -42.31 22.00 -8.41
CA TYR A 215 -41.76 21.29 -7.26
C TYR A 215 -42.76 21.36 -6.12
N ILE A 216 -42.94 20.24 -5.38
CA ILE A 216 -43.84 20.16 -4.25
C ILE A 216 -43.15 19.41 -3.10
N SER A 217 -43.30 19.95 -1.90
CA SER A 217 -42.87 19.27 -0.66
C SER A 217 -43.88 19.51 0.48
N ARG A 218 -43.82 18.66 1.49
CA ARG A 218 -44.56 18.90 2.71
C ARG A 218 -43.78 19.81 3.64
N ILE A 219 -44.37 20.80 4.23
CA ILE A 219 -43.72 21.79 5.10
C ILE A 219 -43.04 21.13 6.30
N ASN A 220 -43.61 20.08 6.86
CA ASN A 220 -43.00 19.33 7.96
C ASN A 220 -41.99 18.25 7.54
N GLY A 221 -41.63 18.20 6.24
CA GLY A 221 -40.71 17.22 5.68
C GLY A 221 -41.23 15.77 5.64
N ALA A 222 -42.50 15.53 5.97
CA ALA A 222 -43.03 14.18 5.91
C ALA A 222 -43.36 13.74 4.49
N ASN A 223 -43.40 12.44 4.28
CA ASN A 223 -43.83 11.86 3.03
C ASN A 223 -45.31 12.13 2.70
N PHE A 224 -45.64 12.17 1.41
CA PHE A 224 -47.00 12.46 0.95
C PHE A 224 -47.31 11.73 -0.37
N ALA A 225 -48.61 11.52 -0.68
CA ALA A 225 -49.02 11.00 -1.99
C ALA A 225 -49.18 12.15 -2.97
N LEU A 226 -48.84 11.91 -4.24
CA LEU A 226 -48.93 12.88 -5.32
C LEU A 226 -49.49 12.23 -6.58
N SER A 227 -50.50 12.85 -7.13
CA SER A 227 -51.04 12.51 -8.46
C SER A 227 -51.47 13.78 -9.20
N ALA A 228 -51.49 13.71 -10.51
CA ALA A 228 -51.93 14.81 -11.35
C ALA A 228 -52.74 14.30 -12.53
N VAL A 229 -53.72 15.05 -12.93
CA VAL A 229 -54.58 14.73 -14.05
C VAL A 229 -55.01 16.02 -14.73
N GLY A 230 -55.14 16.02 -16.05
CA GLY A 230 -55.70 17.17 -16.76
C GLY A 230 -55.21 17.35 -18.20
N GLY A 231 -55.72 18.39 -18.81
CA GLY A 231 -55.53 18.65 -20.24
C GLY A 231 -56.48 17.75 -21.08
N ASN A 232 -56.28 17.87 -22.42
CA ASN A 232 -57.11 17.13 -23.37
C ASN A 232 -56.60 15.69 -23.63
N ALA A 233 -55.41 15.39 -23.14
CA ALA A 233 -54.78 14.06 -23.21
C ALA A 233 -54.24 13.69 -21.83
N GLY A 234 -54.33 12.44 -21.45
CA GLY A 234 -53.85 11.96 -20.13
C GLY A 234 -52.38 12.20 -19.86
N THR A 235 -51.59 12.58 -20.85
CA THR A 235 -50.14 12.90 -20.78
C THR A 235 -49.85 14.38 -20.69
N SER A 236 -50.86 15.28 -20.66
CA SER A 236 -50.69 16.71 -20.62
C SER A 236 -50.05 17.24 -19.36
N ILE A 237 -50.26 16.51 -18.25
CA ILE A 237 -49.60 16.74 -16.95
C ILE A 237 -49.14 15.40 -16.40
N THR A 238 -47.92 15.36 -15.88
CA THR A 238 -47.38 14.16 -15.26
C THR A 238 -46.86 14.49 -13.88
N ALA A 239 -47.03 13.58 -12.95
CA ALA A 239 -46.60 13.72 -11.56
C ALA A 239 -45.64 12.61 -11.18
N PHE A 240 -44.52 12.97 -10.53
CA PHE A 240 -43.50 12.05 -10.06
C PHE A 240 -43.15 12.35 -8.60
N LYS A 241 -42.87 11.32 -7.83
CA LYS A 241 -42.60 11.45 -6.42
C LYS A 241 -41.21 10.95 -6.08
N GLY A 242 -40.25 11.85 -6.14
CA GLY A 242 -38.86 11.57 -5.77
C GLY A 242 -38.10 10.69 -6.77
N SER A 243 -38.80 9.98 -7.66
CA SER A 243 -38.22 9.12 -8.68
C SER A 243 -38.94 9.18 -10.00
N VAL A 244 -38.27 8.74 -11.05
CA VAL A 244 -38.79 8.56 -12.42
C VAL A 244 -38.41 7.18 -12.94
N THR A 245 -39.16 6.63 -13.88
CA THR A 245 -38.89 5.32 -14.47
C THR A 245 -38.03 5.39 -15.74
N SER A 246 -37.74 6.57 -16.22
CA SER A 246 -36.79 6.79 -17.34
C SER A 246 -36.21 8.20 -17.32
N ALA A 247 -35.01 8.37 -17.88
CA ALA A 247 -34.36 9.68 -18.01
C ALA A 247 -35.18 10.68 -18.83
N ALA A 248 -36.05 10.21 -19.74
CA ALA A 248 -36.91 11.06 -20.56
C ALA A 248 -37.98 11.81 -19.74
N GLN A 249 -38.30 11.33 -18.55
CA GLN A 249 -39.28 11.93 -17.63
C GLN A 249 -38.67 12.98 -16.72
N LEU A 250 -37.32 13.14 -16.71
CA LEU A 250 -36.65 14.13 -15.93
C LEU A 250 -36.99 15.55 -16.41
N PRO A 251 -37.27 16.51 -15.50
CA PRO A 251 -37.60 17.88 -15.86
C PRO A 251 -36.38 18.60 -16.49
N LYS A 252 -36.63 19.44 -17.47
CA LYS A 252 -35.61 20.24 -18.14
C LYS A 252 -35.23 21.50 -17.37
N SER A 253 -36.01 21.87 -16.36
CA SER A 253 -35.75 22.99 -15.46
C SER A 253 -36.02 22.55 -14.02
N PHE A 254 -35.05 22.75 -13.12
CA PHE A 254 -35.17 22.34 -11.74
C PHE A 254 -34.25 23.14 -10.81
N PHE A 255 -34.20 22.79 -9.53
CA PHE A 255 -33.27 23.34 -8.55
C PHE A 255 -31.86 22.75 -8.75
N LYS A 256 -30.85 23.60 -8.66
CA LYS A 256 -29.45 23.20 -8.69
C LYS A 256 -29.16 22.19 -7.56
N ASP A 257 -28.34 21.20 -7.87
CA ASP A 257 -27.87 20.14 -6.97
C ASP A 257 -28.99 19.25 -6.37
N TRP A 258 -30.24 19.42 -6.85
CA TRP A 258 -31.34 18.56 -6.43
C TRP A 258 -31.20 17.20 -7.09
N LYS A 259 -31.45 16.12 -6.29
CA LYS A 259 -31.23 14.75 -6.73
C LYS A 259 -32.55 14.05 -6.99
N ILE A 260 -32.62 13.29 -8.08
CA ILE A 260 -33.78 12.45 -8.45
C ILE A 260 -33.26 11.05 -8.74
N LYS A 261 -33.98 10.03 -8.29
CA LYS A 261 -33.75 8.65 -8.61
C LYS A 261 -34.36 8.32 -9.97
N VAL A 262 -33.60 7.66 -10.84
CA VAL A 262 -34.13 7.01 -12.05
C VAL A 262 -34.19 5.52 -11.76
N GLU A 263 -35.39 4.99 -11.69
CA GLU A 263 -35.62 3.60 -11.43
C GLU A 263 -35.42 2.79 -12.71
N GLY A 264 -34.66 1.71 -12.59
CA GLY A 264 -34.41 0.78 -13.67
C GLY A 264 -35.58 -0.15 -13.93
N THR A 265 -35.30 -1.23 -14.64
CA THR A 265 -36.31 -2.23 -15.04
C THR A 265 -36.32 -3.45 -14.12
N THR A 266 -35.33 -3.58 -13.24
CA THR A 266 -35.17 -4.70 -12.32
C THR A 266 -35.86 -4.42 -10.98
N ASP A 267 -36.66 -5.36 -10.51
CA ASP A 267 -37.30 -5.26 -9.18
C ASP A 267 -36.30 -5.19 -8.02
N SER A 268 -35.06 -5.63 -8.25
CA SER A 268 -33.97 -5.59 -7.28
C SER A 268 -33.32 -4.22 -7.13
N GLY A 269 -33.62 -3.26 -8.03
CA GLY A 269 -33.00 -1.93 -8.03
C GLY A 269 -31.52 -1.91 -8.38
N THR A 270 -31.00 -2.98 -8.97
CA THR A 270 -29.58 -3.08 -9.36
C THR A 270 -29.22 -2.23 -10.57
N ASP A 271 -30.19 -1.77 -11.32
CA ASP A 271 -30.09 -0.86 -12.46
C ASP A 271 -30.65 0.54 -12.17
N ASP A 272 -30.94 0.85 -10.92
CA ASP A 272 -31.33 2.18 -10.48
C ASP A 272 -30.11 3.11 -10.45
N TYR A 273 -30.32 4.38 -10.76
CA TYR A 273 -29.27 5.38 -10.63
C TYR A 273 -29.80 6.72 -10.16
N TRP A 274 -28.93 7.54 -9.63
CA TRP A 274 -29.25 8.86 -9.11
C TRP A 274 -28.64 9.93 -10.00
N VAL A 275 -29.40 11.00 -10.23
CA VAL A 275 -28.94 12.16 -10.99
C VAL A 275 -29.16 13.44 -10.20
N LYS A 276 -28.25 14.40 -10.32
CA LYS A 276 -28.36 15.74 -9.77
C LYS A 276 -28.55 16.75 -10.91
N PHE A 277 -29.28 17.80 -10.64
CA PHE A 277 -29.51 18.85 -11.62
C PHE A 277 -28.42 19.90 -11.61
N ILE A 278 -27.87 20.20 -12.77
CA ILE A 278 -26.90 21.26 -13.01
C ILE A 278 -27.57 22.37 -13.84
N THR A 279 -27.68 23.58 -13.28
CA THR A 279 -28.23 24.71 -13.99
C THR A 279 -27.23 25.26 -14.99
N SER A 280 -27.69 25.64 -16.21
CA SER A 280 -26.82 26.09 -17.30
C SER A 280 -26.09 27.40 -16.99
N ASP A 281 -26.68 28.25 -16.17
CA ASP A 281 -26.18 29.55 -15.77
C ASP A 281 -25.66 29.60 -14.31
N ASN A 282 -25.56 28.45 -13.67
CA ASN A 282 -25.13 28.32 -12.27
C ASN A 282 -26.06 29.02 -11.24
N THR A 283 -27.29 29.35 -11.61
CA THR A 283 -28.32 29.89 -10.71
C THR A 283 -28.89 28.80 -9.80
N SER A 284 -29.59 29.17 -8.74
CA SER A 284 -30.20 28.27 -7.79
C SER A 284 -31.34 27.42 -8.37
N ALA A 285 -31.96 27.88 -9.45
CA ALA A 285 -33.01 27.15 -10.16
C ALA A 285 -33.13 27.72 -11.60
N GLY A 286 -33.38 26.82 -12.55
CA GLY A 286 -33.47 27.23 -13.96
C GLY A 286 -33.42 26.05 -14.92
N ALA A 287 -33.15 26.36 -16.19
CA ALA A 287 -32.89 25.35 -17.20
C ALA A 287 -31.51 24.73 -17.01
N GLY A 288 -31.34 23.47 -17.36
CA GLY A 288 -30.08 22.78 -17.19
C GLY A 288 -30.10 21.34 -17.70
N PHE A 289 -29.21 20.52 -17.15
CA PHE A 289 -29.06 19.11 -17.47
C PHE A 289 -28.85 18.26 -16.21
N TRP A 290 -29.02 16.97 -16.36
CA TRP A 290 -28.86 16.01 -15.30
C TRP A 290 -27.53 15.30 -15.42
N GLU A 291 -26.82 15.14 -14.32
CA GLU A 291 -25.56 14.46 -14.19
C GLU A 291 -25.67 13.34 -13.14
N GLU A 292 -25.03 12.20 -13.41
CA GLU A 292 -25.03 11.09 -12.47
C GLU A 292 -24.39 11.49 -11.12
N THR A 293 -24.95 10.98 -10.02
CA THR A 293 -24.53 11.38 -8.68
C THR A 293 -24.77 10.27 -7.65
N ILE A 294 -24.29 10.51 -6.44
CA ILE A 294 -24.56 9.63 -5.30
C ILE A 294 -25.94 9.87 -4.69
N ALA A 295 -26.57 8.80 -4.22
CA ALA A 295 -27.83 8.86 -3.48
C ALA A 295 -27.73 9.72 -2.21
N PRO A 296 -28.80 10.43 -1.83
CA PRO A 296 -28.83 11.15 -0.56
C PRO A 296 -28.66 10.24 0.65
N GLY A 297 -27.89 10.66 1.65
CA GLY A 297 -27.69 9.96 2.92
C GLY A 297 -26.81 8.72 2.89
N VAL A 298 -26.20 8.40 1.76
CA VAL A 298 -25.32 7.22 1.60
C VAL A 298 -23.90 7.55 2.04
N ILE A 299 -23.26 6.64 2.78
CA ILE A 299 -21.85 6.77 3.19
C ILE A 299 -20.96 6.76 1.96
N GLN A 300 -20.05 7.72 1.87
CA GLN A 300 -19.22 7.96 0.68
C GLN A 300 -17.81 7.43 0.79
N ASP A 301 -17.24 7.41 1.99
CA ASP A 301 -15.81 7.25 2.20
C ASP A 301 -15.43 5.91 2.84
N LEU A 302 -14.16 5.57 2.70
CA LEU A 302 -13.48 4.53 3.47
C LEU A 302 -12.76 5.19 4.65
N ASN A 303 -12.76 4.54 5.81
CA ASN A 303 -12.01 5.03 6.96
C ASN A 303 -10.50 4.90 6.70
N ALA A 304 -9.85 5.99 6.36
CA ALA A 304 -8.43 6.02 5.99
C ALA A 304 -7.50 5.52 7.10
N THR A 305 -7.91 5.60 8.38
CA THR A 305 -7.12 5.10 9.51
C THR A 305 -7.04 3.57 9.55
N THR A 306 -7.95 2.89 8.88
CA THR A 306 -8.03 1.43 8.81
C THR A 306 -7.57 0.86 7.48
N MET A 307 -7.41 1.71 6.47
CA MET A 307 -6.88 1.38 5.15
C MET A 307 -5.35 1.32 5.16
N PRO A 308 -4.69 0.68 4.19
CA PRO A 308 -3.24 0.69 4.07
C PRO A 308 -2.65 2.11 4.08
N HIS A 309 -1.60 2.30 4.86
CA HIS A 309 -0.84 3.54 4.93
C HIS A 309 0.31 3.55 3.92
N VAL A 310 0.98 4.68 3.75
CA VAL A 310 2.10 4.80 2.81
C VAL A 310 3.32 5.44 3.46
N ILE A 311 4.50 4.98 3.01
CA ILE A 311 5.77 5.67 3.18
C ILE A 311 6.08 6.36 1.86
N ILE A 312 6.36 7.64 1.90
CA ILE A 312 6.70 8.47 0.74
C ILE A 312 8.08 9.05 0.97
N ARG A 313 8.95 8.97 -0.04
CA ARG A 313 10.20 9.71 -0.03
C ARG A 313 9.96 11.11 -0.58
N GLU A 314 10.19 12.10 0.26
CA GLU A 314 10.02 13.50 -0.10
C GLU A 314 11.18 14.00 -0.99
N ALA A 315 10.93 15.06 -1.76
CA ALA A 315 11.93 15.67 -2.63
C ALA A 315 13.19 16.18 -1.89
N ASN A 316 13.06 16.49 -0.59
CA ASN A 316 14.17 16.90 0.27
C ASN A 316 15.00 15.73 0.84
N GLY A 317 14.68 14.50 0.45
CA GLY A 317 15.35 13.29 0.89
C GLY A 317 14.88 12.72 2.24
N THR A 318 13.87 13.32 2.87
CA THR A 318 13.24 12.77 4.09
C THR A 318 12.12 11.79 3.73
N PHE A 319 11.65 11.04 4.73
CA PHE A 319 10.53 10.10 4.57
C PHE A 319 9.32 10.55 5.38
N THR A 320 8.14 10.41 4.80
CA THR A 320 6.85 10.65 5.48
C THR A 320 6.07 9.35 5.53
N TYR A 321 5.65 8.93 6.73
CA TYR A 321 4.76 7.79 6.93
C TYR A 321 3.40 8.29 7.39
N ARG A 322 2.35 8.03 6.61
CA ARG A 322 1.01 8.57 6.85
C ARG A 322 -0.11 7.72 6.28
N GLN A 323 -1.33 7.94 6.77
CA GLN A 323 -2.55 7.48 6.12
C GLN A 323 -2.81 8.25 4.82
N LEU A 324 -3.67 7.69 3.96
CA LEU A 324 -4.08 8.28 2.68
C LEU A 324 -5.47 8.92 2.80
N ASP A 325 -5.55 10.01 3.52
CA ASP A 325 -6.72 10.88 3.56
C ASP A 325 -6.36 12.30 3.09
N LEU A 326 -7.36 13.10 2.80
CA LEU A 326 -7.16 14.48 2.37
C LEU A 326 -6.52 15.34 3.48
N ALA A 327 -6.78 15.02 4.75
CA ALA A 327 -6.26 15.75 5.89
C ALA A 327 -4.79 15.41 6.17
N SER A 328 -4.40 14.14 6.10
CA SER A 328 -3.02 13.71 6.33
C SER A 328 -2.11 13.87 5.10
N ALA A 329 -2.69 14.09 3.90
CA ALA A 329 -1.93 14.49 2.72
C ALA A 329 -1.11 15.77 2.97
N THR A 330 -1.31 16.41 4.07
CA THR A 330 -0.92 17.76 4.34
C THR A 330 0.14 17.94 5.44
N GLY A 331 0.86 16.90 5.81
CA GLY A 331 2.03 17.03 6.72
C GLY A 331 1.72 17.64 8.09
N SER A 332 2.33 17.06 9.09
CA SER A 332 2.37 17.48 10.50
C SER A 332 2.11 18.96 10.76
N ALA A 333 1.24 19.21 11.73
CA ALA A 333 1.04 20.50 12.35
C ALA A 333 2.39 21.17 12.74
N GLY A 334 2.92 21.93 11.82
CA GLY A 334 3.92 22.95 12.09
C GLY A 334 3.21 24.23 12.53
N PRO A 335 3.92 25.19 13.12
CA PRO A 335 3.30 26.34 13.77
C PRO A 335 2.51 27.19 12.76
N SER A 336 1.38 27.68 13.18
CA SER A 336 0.45 28.77 12.78
C SER A 336 0.53 29.45 11.38
N THR A 337 1.27 28.94 10.41
CA THR A 337 1.43 29.51 9.07
C THR A 337 1.16 28.54 7.92
N VAL A 338 0.44 27.43 8.19
CA VAL A 338 0.14 26.43 7.16
C VAL A 338 -0.89 27.00 6.20
N THR A 339 -0.51 27.13 4.95
CA THR A 339 -1.44 27.41 3.85
C THR A 339 -2.19 26.14 3.48
N GLY A 340 -3.51 26.17 3.39
CA GLY A 340 -4.31 24.96 3.23
C GLY A 340 -5.59 25.11 2.45
N ILE A 341 -6.30 23.97 2.37
CA ILE A 341 -7.67 23.89 1.87
C ILE A 341 -8.61 24.37 2.99
N VAL A 342 -9.47 25.32 2.67
CA VAL A 342 -10.40 25.90 3.64
C VAL A 342 -11.48 24.89 3.99
N THR A 343 -11.62 24.58 5.28
CA THR A 343 -12.66 23.66 5.78
C THR A 343 -13.68 24.35 6.67
N ALA A 344 -13.35 25.51 7.22
CA ALA A 344 -14.33 26.30 7.97
C ALA A 344 -14.05 27.81 7.83
N VAL A 345 -15.15 28.57 7.73
CA VAL A 345 -15.14 30.03 7.58
C VAL A 345 -16.15 30.62 8.55
N ALA A 346 -15.78 31.69 9.22
CA ALA A 346 -16.68 32.47 10.09
C ALA A 346 -16.90 33.86 9.53
N ILE A 347 -18.07 34.43 9.75
CA ILE A 347 -18.39 35.82 9.40
C ILE A 347 -17.68 36.75 10.38
N SER A 348 -16.81 37.59 9.88
CA SER A 348 -16.08 38.61 10.70
C SER A 348 -16.81 39.93 10.75
N SER A 349 -17.27 40.41 9.61
CA SER A 349 -18.09 41.59 9.49
C SER A 349 -18.96 41.48 8.26
N ALA A 350 -20.27 41.51 8.45
CA ALA A 350 -21.25 41.54 7.41
C ALA A 350 -22.18 42.72 7.65
N THR A 351 -21.98 43.77 6.92
CA THR A 351 -22.71 45.04 7.03
C THR A 351 -23.40 45.43 5.73
N SER A 352 -23.01 44.83 4.65
CA SER A 352 -23.58 45.10 3.32
C SER A 352 -24.94 44.42 3.18
N GLY A 353 -25.95 45.18 2.74
CA GLY A 353 -27.25 44.63 2.41
C GLY A 353 -27.32 44.24 0.92
N GLY A 354 -28.33 43.46 0.59
CA GLY A 354 -28.60 43.09 -0.82
C GLY A 354 -28.33 41.64 -1.16
N HIS A 355 -27.83 40.85 -0.20
CA HIS A 355 -27.53 39.44 -0.39
C HIS A 355 -28.81 38.57 -0.28
N VAL A 356 -28.82 37.49 -1.07
CA VAL A 356 -29.91 36.51 -1.08
C VAL A 356 -29.39 35.12 -0.71
N VAL A 357 -30.23 34.29 -0.10
CA VAL A 357 -29.86 32.90 0.20
C VAL A 357 -29.67 32.13 -1.10
N GLY A 358 -28.59 31.33 -1.17
CA GLY A 358 -28.20 30.65 -2.39
C GLY A 358 -27.25 31.45 -3.27
N GLU A 359 -27.02 32.72 -2.95
CA GLU A 359 -26.02 33.54 -3.65
C GLU A 359 -24.62 32.94 -3.42
N GLN A 360 -23.90 32.77 -4.52
CA GLN A 360 -22.52 32.30 -4.49
C GLN A 360 -21.57 33.42 -4.96
N PHE A 361 -20.50 33.60 -4.23
CA PHE A 361 -19.46 34.56 -4.57
C PHE A 361 -18.05 34.00 -4.40
N ALA A 362 -17.14 34.49 -5.21
CA ALA A 362 -15.72 34.25 -5.03
C ALA A 362 -15.22 35.10 -3.85
N ALA A 363 -14.49 34.50 -2.96
CA ALA A 363 -13.85 35.20 -1.85
C ALA A 363 -12.54 35.84 -2.34
N ASN A 364 -12.40 37.14 -2.09
CA ASN A 364 -11.24 37.92 -2.49
C ASN A 364 -10.37 38.24 -1.26
N GLY A 365 -9.05 38.23 -1.42
CA GLY A 365 -8.11 38.52 -0.34
C GLY A 365 -7.54 37.24 0.32
N GLY A 366 -6.77 37.43 1.40
CA GLY A 366 -5.99 36.37 2.00
C GLY A 366 -4.80 35.95 1.13
N THR A 367 -4.19 34.81 1.48
CA THR A 367 -3.01 34.27 0.78
C THR A 367 -3.35 33.26 -0.32
N GLY A 368 -4.60 32.80 -0.36
CA GLY A 368 -5.06 31.73 -1.24
C GLY A 368 -5.92 32.16 -2.42
N ASN A 369 -6.45 31.21 -3.15
CA ASN A 369 -7.31 31.41 -4.32
C ASN A 369 -8.43 30.35 -4.39
N ASN A 370 -9.38 30.57 -5.32
CA ASN A 370 -10.46 29.65 -5.66
C ASN A 370 -11.45 29.30 -4.53
N LEU A 371 -11.51 30.07 -3.44
CA LEU A 371 -12.54 29.90 -2.43
C LEU A 371 -13.86 30.51 -2.91
N ARG A 372 -14.93 29.72 -2.88
CA ARG A 372 -16.29 30.17 -3.14
C ARG A 372 -17.18 29.87 -1.95
N LEU A 373 -17.92 30.87 -1.57
CA LEU A 373 -18.85 30.81 -0.44
C LEU A 373 -20.28 30.98 -0.93
N GLN A 374 -21.20 30.34 -0.25
CA GLN A 374 -22.64 30.49 -0.47
C GLN A 374 -23.28 31.11 0.76
N VAL A 375 -24.22 31.99 0.54
CA VAL A 375 -25.04 32.57 1.57
C VAL A 375 -26.14 31.61 1.94
N ASP A 376 -26.09 31.08 3.15
CA ASP A 376 -27.11 30.15 3.67
C ASP A 376 -28.22 30.90 4.39
N ARG A 377 -27.93 32.05 4.96
CA ARG A 377 -28.89 32.85 5.70
C ARG A 377 -28.52 34.33 5.64
N VAL A 378 -29.53 35.19 5.58
CA VAL A 378 -29.38 36.64 5.71
C VAL A 378 -30.26 37.16 6.85
N THR A 379 -29.77 38.18 7.58
CA THR A 379 -30.58 39.00 8.45
C THR A 379 -30.98 40.25 7.68
N ASN A 380 -32.28 40.50 7.59
CA ASN A 380 -32.83 41.48 6.67
C ASN A 380 -33.00 42.84 7.31
N SER A 381 -32.61 43.91 6.64
CA SER A 381 -33.15 45.25 6.85
C SER A 381 -33.80 45.69 5.56
N VAL A 382 -35.06 46.12 5.60
CA VAL A 382 -35.82 46.57 4.42
C VAL A 382 -35.62 48.03 4.21
N SER A 383 -35.21 48.42 3.01
CA SER A 383 -35.11 49.82 2.62
C SER A 383 -36.40 50.39 1.99
N SER A 384 -37.20 49.59 1.35
CA SER A 384 -38.49 50.01 0.77
C SER A 384 -39.39 48.81 0.41
N VAL A 385 -40.70 48.97 0.62
CA VAL A 385 -41.74 48.02 0.20
C VAL A 385 -42.71 48.76 -0.71
N SER A 386 -42.91 48.29 -1.91
CA SER A 386 -43.95 48.82 -2.79
C SER A 386 -45.26 48.03 -2.56
N SER A 387 -46.34 48.73 -2.33
CA SER A 387 -47.67 48.09 -2.30
C SER A 387 -48.18 47.94 -3.73
N ALA A 388 -48.52 46.74 -4.12
CA ALA A 388 -49.44 46.54 -5.23
C ALA A 388 -50.81 46.29 -4.64
N ALA A 389 -51.71 47.21 -4.84
CA ALA A 389 -53.12 46.99 -4.47
C ALA A 389 -53.58 45.74 -5.25
N ASN A 390 -54.11 44.74 -4.53
CA ASN A 390 -54.67 43.48 -5.05
C ASN A 390 -53.67 42.47 -5.66
N SER A 391 -52.46 42.41 -5.24
CA SER A 391 -51.63 41.29 -5.68
C SER A 391 -51.95 40.03 -4.87
N SER A 392 -52.45 39.02 -5.56
CA SER A 392 -52.62 37.65 -5.04
C SER A 392 -51.29 36.92 -4.85
N SER A 393 -50.16 37.54 -5.03
CA SER A 393 -48.84 36.97 -4.95
C SER A 393 -48.35 36.98 -3.51
N TYR A 394 -48.59 35.91 -2.82
CA TYR A 394 -47.98 35.64 -1.51
C TYR A 394 -46.77 34.75 -1.71
N ILE A 395 -45.67 35.16 -1.19
CA ILE A 395 -44.55 34.22 -0.96
C ILE A 395 -44.88 33.51 0.35
N ARG A 396 -45.11 32.23 0.26
CA ARG A 396 -45.48 31.38 1.39
C ARG A 396 -44.53 30.19 1.43
N GLN A 397 -43.66 30.25 2.40
CA GLN A 397 -42.94 29.05 2.78
C GLN A 397 -43.19 28.80 4.23
N ASP A 398 -43.24 28.68 5.19
CA ASP A 398 -43.74 28.46 6.54
C ASP A 398 -44.47 29.71 7.07
N ARG A 399 -45.76 29.58 7.26
CA ARG A 399 -46.55 30.63 7.78
C ARG A 399 -47.15 30.21 9.12
N THR A 400 -46.79 30.93 10.16
CA THR A 400 -47.33 30.69 11.49
C THR A 400 -47.71 32.00 12.13
N LEU A 401 -48.94 32.08 12.69
CA LEU A 401 -49.30 33.14 13.57
C LEU A 401 -48.58 32.95 14.91
N ILE A 402 -47.68 33.86 15.24
CA ILE A 402 -46.90 33.81 16.49
C ILE A 402 -47.51 34.68 17.58
N GLY A 403 -48.34 35.63 17.23
CA GLY A 403 -49.04 36.46 18.21
C GLY A 403 -49.71 37.65 17.54
N TYR A 404 -50.48 38.30 18.32
CA TYR A 404 -51.09 39.62 17.98
C TYR A 404 -50.76 40.62 19.05
N THR A 405 -50.49 41.85 18.69
CA THR A 405 -50.32 42.95 19.61
C THR A 405 -51.42 43.96 19.38
N THR A 406 -52.07 44.41 20.43
CA THR A 406 -52.95 45.59 20.39
C THR A 406 -52.06 46.82 20.59
N ALA A 407 -51.73 47.55 19.52
CA ALA A 407 -51.00 48.79 19.63
C ALA A 407 -51.99 49.94 19.89
N GLY A 408 -51.81 50.62 20.99
CA GLY A 408 -52.27 51.93 21.37
C GLY A 408 -53.65 52.33 20.95
N ARG A 409 -54.61 52.17 21.78
CA ARG A 409 -56.00 52.62 21.62
C ARG A 409 -56.03 54.13 21.82
N THR A 410 -56.21 54.85 20.76
CA THR A 410 -56.75 56.21 20.81
C THR A 410 -58.06 56.18 20.01
N THR A 411 -59.17 56.09 20.75
CA THR A 411 -60.52 56.18 20.30
C THR A 411 -61.07 55.08 19.36
N SER A 412 -61.84 54.15 19.94
CA SER A 412 -62.84 53.24 19.41
C SER A 412 -62.61 52.55 18.04
N PRO A 413 -62.80 51.29 17.95
CA PRO A 413 -61.94 50.16 18.36
C PRO A 413 -61.11 49.69 17.18
N ALA A 414 -59.86 50.03 17.08
CA ALA A 414 -58.93 49.44 16.11
C ALA A 414 -57.99 48.49 16.80
N TYR A 415 -58.31 47.20 16.73
CA TYR A 415 -57.34 46.14 17.09
C TYR A 415 -56.34 46.00 15.91
N ARG A 416 -55.11 46.12 16.18
CA ARG A 416 -54.02 45.82 15.20
C ARG A 416 -53.50 44.40 15.49
N TYR A 417 -53.60 43.56 14.49
CA TYR A 417 -53.08 42.19 14.55
C TYR A 417 -51.79 42.18 13.75
N THR A 418 -50.74 41.66 14.34
CA THR A 418 -49.49 41.43 13.65
C THR A 418 -49.34 39.96 13.41
N TYR A 419 -49.35 39.57 12.18
CA TYR A 419 -49.03 38.21 11.79
C TYR A 419 -47.55 38.10 11.50
N VAL A 420 -47.00 37.01 11.98
CA VAL A 420 -45.60 36.69 11.72
C VAL A 420 -45.52 35.57 10.70
N TRP A 421 -44.74 35.79 9.70
CA TRP A 421 -44.46 34.81 8.68
C TRP A 421 -43.18 34.08 9.05
N ILE A 422 -43.15 32.80 8.80
CA ILE A 422 -41.93 31.98 9.02
C ILE A 422 -41.45 31.53 7.66
N PHE A 423 -40.16 31.83 7.36
CA PHE A 423 -39.46 31.40 6.18
C PHE A 423 -38.23 30.61 6.62
N ASN A 424 -38.06 29.37 6.20
CA ASN A 424 -36.97 28.51 6.65
C ASN A 424 -36.81 28.49 8.20
N GLY A 425 -37.92 28.40 8.94
CA GLY A 425 -37.90 28.40 10.41
C GLY A 425 -37.62 29.75 11.07
N GLN A 426 -37.55 30.85 10.29
CA GLN A 426 -37.30 32.18 10.82
C GLN A 426 -38.47 33.13 10.65
N GLN A 427 -38.62 33.95 11.63
CA GLN A 427 -39.75 34.87 11.77
C GLN A 427 -39.66 36.08 10.82
N ILE A 428 -40.71 36.33 10.07
CA ILE A 428 -40.83 37.50 9.19
C ILE A 428 -42.10 38.27 9.56
N GLY A 429 -41.99 39.56 9.72
CA GLY A 429 -43.18 40.40 9.96
C GLY A 429 -42.86 41.88 10.20
N VAL A 430 -43.84 42.63 10.60
CA VAL A 430 -43.70 44.03 11.03
C VAL A 430 -44.17 44.14 12.46
N ASN A 431 -43.51 44.99 13.26
CA ASN A 431 -43.97 45.29 14.60
C ASN A 431 -45.17 46.23 14.58
N SER A 432 -45.76 46.50 15.74
CA SER A 432 -46.93 47.41 15.88
C SER A 432 -46.67 48.83 15.39
N ASN A 433 -45.41 49.28 15.20
CA ASN A 433 -45.03 50.60 14.77
C ASN A 433 -44.66 50.65 13.27
N GLY A 434 -44.92 49.57 12.51
CA GLY A 434 -44.58 49.51 11.10
C GLY A 434 -43.12 49.31 10.77
N ALA A 435 -42.25 49.08 11.77
CA ALA A 435 -40.86 48.72 11.52
C ALA A 435 -40.78 47.31 10.96
N PRO A 436 -39.96 47.07 9.91
CA PRO A 436 -39.82 45.79 9.29
C PRO A 436 -39.24 44.78 10.28
N LEU A 437 -39.82 43.56 10.27
CA LEU A 437 -39.25 42.42 10.93
C LEU A 437 -38.40 41.65 9.93
N THR A 438 -37.26 41.25 10.33
CA THR A 438 -36.28 40.63 9.47
C THR A 438 -36.15 39.14 9.73
N ILE A 439 -36.48 38.32 8.74
CA ILE A 439 -36.22 36.89 8.84
C ILE A 439 -36.00 36.26 7.48
N GLY A 440 -34.98 35.46 7.33
CA GLY A 440 -34.62 34.81 6.06
C GLY A 440 -34.21 35.83 4.99
N ASN A 441 -34.57 35.59 3.75
CA ASN A 441 -34.18 36.39 2.60
C ASN A 441 -35.19 37.40 2.16
N THR A 442 -36.36 37.39 2.75
CA THR A 442 -37.48 38.23 2.29
C THR A 442 -37.91 39.11 3.41
N VAL A 443 -37.98 40.39 3.11
CA VAL A 443 -38.52 41.38 4.07
C VAL A 443 -39.91 41.76 3.66
N TYR A 444 -40.75 41.89 4.62
CA TYR A 444 -42.12 42.26 4.42
C TYR A 444 -42.43 43.47 5.28
N GLN A 445 -43.05 44.49 4.67
CA GLN A 445 -43.55 45.64 5.38
C GLN A 445 -45.00 45.79 5.06
N GLN A 446 -45.81 46.11 6.05
CA GLN A 446 -47.18 46.51 5.83
C GLN A 446 -47.19 47.97 5.36
N ASN A 447 -47.83 48.20 4.23
CA ASN A 447 -48.04 49.53 3.71
C ASN A 447 -49.56 49.83 3.67
N GLY A 448 -49.97 50.83 4.41
CA GLY A 448 -51.36 51.34 4.39
C GLY A 448 -52.29 50.77 5.48
N ALA A 449 -53.57 50.95 5.29
CA ALA A 449 -54.61 50.59 6.25
C ALA A 449 -54.76 49.05 6.41
N TYR A 450 -54.95 48.61 7.64
CA TYR A 450 -55.20 47.20 7.98
C TYR A 450 -56.56 46.78 7.48
N GLN A 451 -56.59 45.66 6.70
CA GLN A 451 -57.87 45.01 6.36
C GLN A 451 -57.89 43.61 6.99
N THR A 452 -58.96 43.31 7.72
CA THR A 452 -59.21 42.02 8.23
C THR A 452 -60.24 41.29 7.36
N ILE A 453 -59.87 40.18 6.78
CA ILE A 453 -60.76 39.26 6.08
C ILE A 453 -60.70 37.95 6.80
N GLY A 454 -61.75 37.67 7.60
CA GLY A 454 -61.74 36.55 8.53
C GLY A 454 -60.66 36.75 9.62
N ASN A 455 -59.98 35.72 10.01
CA ASN A 455 -58.90 35.78 11.01
C ASN A 455 -57.54 36.02 10.41
N GLU A 456 -57.45 36.54 9.15
CA GLU A 456 -56.21 36.75 8.43
C GLU A 456 -56.10 38.18 7.91
N LEU A 457 -54.98 38.84 8.13
CA LEU A 457 -54.62 40.07 7.49
C LEU A 457 -54.14 39.80 6.06
N ARG A 458 -54.93 40.23 5.06
CA ARG A 458 -54.62 39.93 3.64
C ARG A 458 -54.13 41.14 2.83
N ALA A 459 -54.14 42.30 3.35
CA ALA A 459 -53.81 43.46 2.56
C ALA A 459 -52.53 44.11 3.06
N GLY A 460 -51.72 44.55 2.13
CA GLY A 460 -50.58 45.44 2.38
C GLY A 460 -49.29 44.79 2.71
N ILE A 461 -49.14 43.45 2.57
CA ILE A 461 -47.83 42.82 2.62
C ILE A 461 -47.38 42.54 1.19
N THR A 462 -46.37 43.18 0.77
CA THR A 462 -45.69 42.94 -0.53
C THR A 462 -44.33 42.35 -0.25
N ALA A 463 -44.03 41.27 -0.90
CA ALA A 463 -42.70 40.77 -0.96
C ALA A 463 -41.94 41.66 -1.98
N THR A 464 -40.90 42.28 -1.55
CA THR A 464 -40.00 42.94 -2.50
C THR A 464 -38.97 41.91 -2.94
N THR A 465 -38.75 41.86 -4.26
CA THR A 465 -37.71 41.00 -4.84
C THR A 465 -36.32 41.61 -4.65
N THR A 466 -36.23 42.86 -4.17
CA THR A 466 -34.95 43.48 -3.79
C THR A 466 -34.77 43.34 -2.29
N ILE A 467 -34.07 42.35 -1.92
CA ILE A 467 -33.84 42.03 -0.53
C ILE A 467 -32.47 42.51 -0.14
N ASN A 468 -32.42 43.46 0.74
CA ASN A 468 -31.20 43.94 1.35
C ASN A 468 -30.96 43.12 2.60
N GLY A 469 -30.42 41.90 2.43
CA GLY A 469 -30.09 41.07 3.54
C GLY A 469 -28.63 41.19 3.91
N VAL A 470 -28.33 41.28 5.17
CA VAL A 470 -26.96 41.13 5.72
C VAL A 470 -26.68 39.67 5.96
N ILE A 471 -25.54 39.20 5.49
CA ILE A 471 -25.17 37.76 5.61
C ILE A 471 -25.09 37.38 7.07
N SER A 472 -25.79 36.32 7.48
CA SER A 472 -25.80 35.80 8.85
C SER A 472 -25.35 34.35 8.95
N ALA A 473 -25.31 33.61 7.85
CA ALA A 473 -24.71 32.28 7.76
C ALA A 473 -24.19 32.04 6.34
N ILE A 474 -23.08 31.32 6.25
CA ILE A 474 -22.40 30.96 5.00
C ILE A 474 -21.96 29.51 5.05
N SER A 475 -21.83 28.92 3.87
CA SER A 475 -21.19 27.60 3.67
C SER A 475 -20.14 27.69 2.57
N ILE A 476 -19.25 26.70 2.55
CA ILE A 476 -18.21 26.56 1.54
C ILE A 476 -18.77 25.74 0.39
N VAL A 477 -18.82 26.32 -0.79
CA VAL A 477 -19.26 25.63 -2.03
C VAL A 477 -18.04 25.03 -2.74
N GLN A 478 -16.96 25.80 -2.75
CA GLN A 478 -15.68 25.35 -3.30
C GLN A 478 -14.58 25.71 -2.31
N ALA A 479 -13.90 24.70 -1.81
CA ALA A 479 -12.77 24.88 -0.92
C ALA A 479 -11.62 25.54 -1.69
N GLY A 480 -11.18 26.69 -1.23
CA GLY A 480 -10.01 27.37 -1.80
C GLY A 480 -8.72 26.76 -1.28
N GLN A 481 -7.62 27.04 -1.96
CA GLN A 481 -6.28 26.55 -1.59
C GLN A 481 -5.34 27.73 -1.29
N GLY A 482 -4.28 27.45 -0.52
CA GLY A 482 -3.26 28.44 -0.21
C GLY A 482 -3.64 29.44 0.88
N TYR A 483 -4.74 29.22 1.59
CA TYR A 483 -5.14 30.04 2.73
C TYR A 483 -4.49 29.58 4.04
N THR A 484 -4.30 30.54 4.94
CA THR A 484 -3.93 30.24 6.33
C THR A 484 -5.14 30.43 7.23
N ALA A 485 -5.21 29.67 8.33
CA ALA A 485 -6.13 29.97 9.40
C ALA A 485 -5.87 31.43 9.88
N THR A 486 -6.94 32.19 10.15
CA THR A 486 -6.92 33.63 10.42
C THR A 486 -6.87 34.55 9.18
N ASN A 487 -6.73 34.04 7.95
CA ASN A 487 -6.89 34.89 6.78
C ASN A 487 -8.27 35.50 6.76
N THR A 488 -8.34 36.78 6.42
CA THR A 488 -9.59 37.49 6.16
C THR A 488 -9.77 37.61 4.65
N VAL A 489 -10.94 37.18 4.16
CA VAL A 489 -11.37 37.31 2.77
C VAL A 489 -12.63 38.15 2.71
N SER A 490 -12.93 38.73 1.57
CA SER A 490 -14.09 39.56 1.37
C SER A 490 -14.86 39.22 0.09
N ASN A 491 -16.14 39.54 0.07
CA ASN A 491 -16.92 39.58 -1.17
C ASN A 491 -16.76 40.91 -1.87
N SER A 492 -17.39 41.07 -3.03
CA SER A 492 -17.39 42.33 -3.80
C SER A 492 -18.18 43.46 -3.12
N ALA A 493 -19.04 43.13 -2.16
CA ALA A 493 -19.83 44.09 -1.39
C ALA A 493 -19.09 44.63 -0.15
N GLY A 494 -17.93 44.06 0.19
CA GLY A 494 -17.11 44.50 1.32
C GLY A 494 -17.34 43.77 2.62
N ASP A 495 -18.20 42.72 2.66
CA ASP A 495 -18.33 41.88 3.83
C ASP A 495 -17.10 40.97 3.98
N THR A 496 -16.67 40.76 5.21
CA THR A 496 -15.43 40.07 5.53
C THR A 496 -15.69 38.77 6.28
N PHE A 497 -14.90 37.76 5.94
CA PHE A 497 -15.00 36.42 6.50
C PHE A 497 -13.62 35.99 6.96
N THR A 498 -13.54 35.40 8.14
CA THR A 498 -12.28 34.83 8.66
C THR A 498 -12.28 33.33 8.42
N ILE A 499 -11.22 32.84 7.80
CA ILE A 499 -10.95 31.41 7.67
C ILE A 499 -10.54 30.89 9.03
N THR A 500 -11.34 30.02 9.62
CA THR A 500 -11.14 29.51 10.98
C THR A 500 -10.39 28.20 11.01
N THR A 501 -10.54 27.40 9.95
CA THR A 501 -9.86 26.11 9.83
C THR A 501 -9.41 25.92 8.40
N VAL A 502 -8.16 25.52 8.25
CA VAL A 502 -7.58 25.07 6.99
C VAL A 502 -6.97 23.69 7.23
N ASN A 503 -7.24 22.77 6.32
CA ASN A 503 -6.41 21.61 6.21
C ASN A 503 -5.23 22.02 5.33
N ALA A 504 -4.00 21.71 5.76
CA ALA A 504 -2.81 22.10 5.03
C ALA A 504 -2.97 21.73 3.56
N ALA A 505 -2.71 22.65 2.65
CA ALA A 505 -2.73 22.37 1.24
C ALA A 505 -1.49 21.54 0.89
N PRO A 506 -1.59 20.70 -0.12
CA PRO A 506 -0.41 20.15 -0.77
C PRO A 506 0.49 21.27 -1.24
N LEU A 507 1.79 21.09 -1.11
CA LEU A 507 2.79 21.98 -1.66
C LEU A 507 2.54 22.13 -3.17
N GLU A 508 2.38 23.37 -3.64
CA GLU A 508 2.29 23.68 -5.07
C GLU A 508 3.50 23.08 -5.80
N GLY A 509 3.24 22.25 -6.79
CA GLY A 509 4.21 21.50 -7.57
C GLY A 509 3.89 20.00 -7.63
N ASP A 510 3.09 19.47 -6.74
CA ASP A 510 2.82 18.05 -6.60
C ASP A 510 1.32 17.69 -6.48
N ALA A 511 0.46 18.41 -7.19
CA ALA A 511 -0.97 18.08 -7.26
C ALA A 511 -1.24 16.64 -7.78
N SER A 512 -0.26 16.05 -8.48
CA SER A 512 -0.28 14.64 -8.87
C SER A 512 0.01 13.66 -7.72
N ARG A 513 0.53 14.14 -6.59
CA ARG A 513 0.91 13.33 -5.41
C ARG A 513 -0.11 13.31 -4.28
N LEU A 514 -1.22 14.03 -4.41
CA LEU A 514 -2.30 13.98 -3.44
C LEU A 514 -3.26 12.85 -3.75
N ASN A 515 -2.76 11.67 -3.62
CA ASN A 515 -3.62 10.53 -3.67
C ASN A 515 -4.14 10.22 -2.26
N PHE A 516 -5.44 10.08 -2.17
CA PHE A 516 -6.18 9.62 -1.01
C PHE A 516 -7.18 8.55 -1.47
N TRP A 517 -7.65 7.71 -0.56
CA TRP A 517 -8.68 6.73 -0.88
C TRP A 517 -9.94 7.47 -1.34
N LYS A 518 -10.32 7.25 -2.59
CA LYS A 518 -11.39 8.01 -3.25
C LYS A 518 -12.75 7.75 -2.62
N TYR A 519 -13.60 8.76 -2.73
CA TYR A 519 -14.98 8.68 -2.27
C TYR A 519 -15.86 8.02 -3.33
N ARG A 520 -16.95 7.41 -2.87
CA ARG A 520 -18.05 7.02 -3.75
C ARG A 520 -18.80 8.28 -4.19
N GLU A 521 -18.74 8.60 -5.46
CA GLU A 521 -19.32 9.83 -6.03
C GLU A 521 -20.67 9.58 -6.70
N ILE A 522 -21.00 8.34 -7.01
CA ILE A 522 -22.17 7.94 -7.76
C ILE A 522 -22.86 6.71 -7.15
N GLY A 523 -24.14 6.53 -7.51
CA GLY A 523 -24.92 5.35 -7.12
C GLY A 523 -25.34 5.32 -5.66
N ASP A 524 -25.66 4.15 -5.17
CA ASP A 524 -26.08 3.90 -3.79
C ASP A 524 -25.46 2.62 -3.22
N ALA A 525 -25.99 2.13 -2.11
CA ALA A 525 -25.48 0.91 -1.46
C ALA A 525 -25.71 -0.36 -2.29
N THR A 526 -26.66 -0.34 -3.23
CA THR A 526 -27.00 -1.48 -4.10
C THR A 526 -26.24 -1.44 -5.42
N THR A 527 -26.23 -0.27 -6.06
CA THR A 527 -25.69 -0.09 -7.43
C THR A 527 -24.20 0.17 -7.47
N ASN A 528 -23.64 0.76 -6.42
CA ASN A 528 -22.20 0.96 -6.22
C ASN A 528 -21.85 0.65 -4.77
N PRO A 529 -21.84 -0.63 -4.35
CA PRO A 529 -21.67 -1.03 -2.97
C PRO A 529 -20.28 -0.68 -2.44
N MET A 530 -20.12 -0.70 -1.12
CA MET A 530 -18.79 -0.69 -0.52
C MET A 530 -18.01 -1.93 -0.97
N PRO A 531 -16.69 -1.81 -1.21
CA PRO A 531 -15.86 -2.95 -1.56
C PRO A 531 -15.95 -4.08 -0.54
N SER A 532 -15.89 -5.33 -0.98
CA SER A 532 -16.09 -6.52 -0.14
C SER A 532 -15.08 -6.70 0.99
N PHE A 533 -13.98 -5.94 0.99
CA PHE A 533 -13.04 -5.90 2.11
C PHE A 533 -13.53 -5.07 3.30
N VAL A 534 -14.54 -4.22 3.14
CA VAL A 534 -15.10 -3.42 4.26
C VAL A 534 -15.78 -4.34 5.27
N GLY A 535 -15.41 -4.21 6.54
CA GLY A 535 -15.82 -5.11 7.62
C GLY A 535 -14.86 -6.29 7.86
N TYR A 536 -13.81 -6.41 7.07
CA TYR A 536 -12.81 -7.48 7.16
C TYR A 536 -11.38 -6.93 7.04
N PRO A 537 -10.37 -7.66 7.53
CA PRO A 537 -8.99 -7.31 7.25
C PRO A 537 -8.63 -7.62 5.79
N VAL A 538 -7.73 -6.82 5.24
CA VAL A 538 -7.09 -7.10 3.96
C VAL A 538 -5.93 -8.06 4.20
N ASP A 539 -5.89 -9.19 3.49
CA ASP A 539 -4.88 -10.23 3.65
C ASP A 539 -3.66 -10.02 2.75
N LEU A 540 -3.82 -9.36 1.62
CA LEU A 540 -2.78 -9.12 0.61
C LEU A 540 -2.95 -7.76 -0.04
N ILE A 541 -1.83 -7.10 -0.30
CA ILE A 541 -1.71 -6.00 -1.27
C ILE A 541 -0.75 -6.41 -2.37
N SER A 542 -1.16 -6.27 -3.62
CA SER A 542 -0.38 -6.60 -4.82
C SER A 542 -0.68 -5.63 -5.96
N PHE A 543 0.00 -5.80 -7.08
CA PHE A 543 -0.19 -4.97 -8.26
C PHE A 543 -0.32 -5.83 -9.52
N TYR A 544 -1.37 -5.59 -10.31
CA TYR A 544 -1.62 -6.34 -11.53
C TYR A 544 -2.39 -5.52 -12.56
N LYS A 545 -1.96 -5.54 -13.82
CA LYS A 545 -2.63 -4.86 -14.94
C LYS A 545 -3.01 -3.40 -14.63
N ASN A 546 -2.05 -2.65 -14.09
CA ASN A 546 -2.19 -1.24 -13.71
C ASN A 546 -3.28 -0.97 -12.65
N ARG A 547 -3.49 -1.89 -11.73
CA ARG A 547 -4.44 -1.83 -10.62
C ARG A 547 -3.78 -2.30 -9.32
N ILE A 548 -4.11 -1.69 -8.20
CA ILE A 548 -3.86 -2.31 -6.89
C ILE A 548 -4.86 -3.45 -6.72
N VAL A 549 -4.34 -4.57 -6.24
CA VAL A 549 -5.13 -5.77 -5.94
C VAL A 549 -5.09 -5.99 -4.44
N PHE A 550 -6.25 -6.00 -3.82
CA PHE A 550 -6.45 -6.47 -2.46
C PHE A 550 -7.06 -7.86 -2.47
N THR A 551 -6.69 -8.67 -1.50
CA THR A 551 -7.48 -9.84 -1.16
C THR A 551 -8.01 -9.69 0.26
N SER A 552 -9.21 -10.15 0.47
CA SER A 552 -9.81 -10.24 1.79
C SER A 552 -10.55 -11.55 1.89
N ARG A 553 -10.06 -12.45 2.74
CA ARG A 553 -10.56 -13.83 2.79
C ARG A 553 -10.40 -14.50 1.41
N GLN A 554 -11.49 -14.88 0.74
CA GLN A 554 -11.49 -15.47 -0.61
C GLN A 554 -11.85 -14.47 -1.72
N ASN A 555 -12.07 -13.19 -1.39
CA ASN A 555 -12.39 -12.17 -2.37
C ASN A 555 -11.12 -11.53 -2.92
N VAL A 556 -11.15 -11.21 -4.20
CA VAL A 556 -10.11 -10.50 -4.93
C VAL A 556 -10.70 -9.19 -5.42
N ILE A 557 -10.16 -8.09 -4.94
CA ILE A 557 -10.66 -6.74 -5.20
C ILE A 557 -9.57 -5.93 -5.87
N CYS A 558 -9.84 -5.44 -7.09
CA CYS A 558 -8.90 -4.61 -7.83
C CYS A 558 -9.40 -3.18 -7.92
N SER A 559 -8.52 -2.20 -7.76
CA SER A 559 -8.83 -0.79 -7.96
C SER A 559 -9.21 -0.49 -9.42
N GLN A 560 -9.69 0.70 -9.69
CA GLN A 560 -9.87 1.21 -11.04
C GLN A 560 -8.53 1.19 -11.81
N ALA A 561 -8.57 0.89 -13.10
CA ALA A 561 -7.37 0.88 -13.93
C ALA A 561 -6.78 2.30 -14.04
N GLY A 562 -5.50 2.44 -13.65
CA GLY A 562 -4.81 3.73 -13.66
C GLY A 562 -5.12 4.65 -12.48
N ASP A 563 -6.17 4.39 -11.69
CA ASP A 563 -6.42 5.05 -10.40
C ASP A 563 -6.35 4.03 -9.25
N TYR A 564 -5.19 3.95 -8.64
CA TYR A 564 -4.86 2.95 -7.60
C TYR A 564 -5.66 3.15 -6.30
N PHE A 565 -6.24 4.32 -6.10
CA PHE A 565 -6.91 4.72 -4.87
C PHE A 565 -8.44 4.65 -4.96
N ASN A 566 -8.96 4.35 -6.15
CA ASN A 566 -10.40 4.26 -6.40
C ASN A 566 -10.86 2.80 -6.45
N PHE A 567 -11.80 2.44 -5.56
CA PHE A 567 -12.48 1.15 -5.49
C PHE A 567 -13.98 1.25 -5.78
N PHE A 568 -14.45 2.38 -6.32
CA PHE A 568 -15.84 2.62 -6.69
C PHE A 568 -15.99 2.75 -8.19
N ALA A 569 -17.12 2.30 -8.71
CA ALA A 569 -17.44 2.44 -10.13
C ALA A 569 -17.54 3.92 -10.54
N SER A 570 -17.13 4.21 -11.77
CA SER A 570 -17.17 5.55 -12.36
C SER A 570 -18.54 5.93 -12.93
N THR A 571 -19.37 4.94 -13.22
CA THR A 571 -20.78 5.06 -13.61
C THR A 571 -21.52 3.79 -13.21
N VAL A 572 -22.80 3.90 -12.84
CA VAL A 572 -23.64 2.72 -12.55
C VAL A 572 -24.61 2.40 -13.69
N ILE A 573 -24.65 3.25 -14.73
CA ILE A 573 -25.51 3.05 -15.90
C ILE A 573 -24.95 1.94 -16.79
N THR A 574 -23.62 1.87 -16.93
CA THR A 574 -22.92 0.86 -17.73
C THR A 574 -21.64 0.43 -17.04
N ILE A 575 -21.30 -0.84 -17.11
CA ILE A 575 -20.01 -1.33 -16.61
C ILE A 575 -18.91 -0.96 -17.63
N VAL A 576 -17.94 -0.16 -17.19
CA VAL A 576 -16.79 0.27 -17.97
C VAL A 576 -15.61 -0.68 -17.71
N ASP A 577 -14.77 -0.94 -18.70
CA ASP A 577 -13.64 -1.86 -18.57
C ASP A 577 -12.59 -1.39 -17.55
N SER A 578 -12.52 -0.08 -17.28
CA SER A 578 -11.64 0.49 -16.26
C SER A 578 -12.18 0.37 -14.84
N ASP A 579 -13.47 0.06 -14.64
CA ASP A 579 -14.07 0.00 -13.32
C ASP A 579 -13.39 -1.01 -12.38
N PRO A 580 -13.48 -0.83 -11.07
CA PRO A 580 -12.97 -1.78 -10.08
C PRO A 580 -13.55 -3.17 -10.27
N VAL A 581 -12.75 -4.19 -9.96
CA VAL A 581 -13.16 -5.60 -9.99
C VAL A 581 -13.31 -6.08 -8.56
N ASP A 582 -14.43 -6.70 -8.22
CA ASP A 582 -14.66 -7.33 -6.92
C ASP A 582 -15.32 -8.69 -7.14
N ILE A 583 -14.52 -9.75 -7.04
CA ILE A 583 -14.92 -11.12 -7.34
C ILE A 583 -14.52 -12.08 -6.22
N SER A 584 -15.32 -13.12 -6.04
CA SER A 584 -15.07 -14.14 -5.03
C SER A 584 -14.52 -15.42 -5.68
N ALA A 585 -13.45 -15.95 -5.11
CA ALA A 585 -12.93 -17.25 -5.48
C ALA A 585 -13.86 -18.36 -5.00
N SER A 586 -14.30 -19.23 -5.91
CA SER A 586 -15.14 -20.37 -5.56
C SER A 586 -14.30 -21.57 -5.17
N THR A 587 -14.30 -21.93 -3.88
CA THR A 587 -13.57 -23.08 -3.34
C THR A 587 -14.42 -23.92 -2.40
N LEU A 588 -14.12 -25.23 -2.33
CA LEU A 588 -14.79 -26.15 -1.41
C LEU A 588 -14.40 -25.92 0.08
N LYS A 589 -13.21 -25.36 0.30
CA LYS A 589 -12.70 -25.02 1.64
C LYS A 589 -12.46 -23.54 1.73
N PRO A 590 -12.73 -22.90 2.86
CA PRO A 590 -12.33 -21.50 3.07
C PRO A 590 -10.83 -21.36 2.83
N ILE A 591 -10.44 -20.30 2.13
CA ILE A 591 -9.05 -19.98 1.82
C ILE A 591 -8.78 -18.52 2.16
N ARG A 592 -7.58 -18.25 2.62
CA ARG A 592 -7.06 -16.88 2.77
C ARG A 592 -5.90 -16.69 1.80
N LEU A 593 -6.07 -15.77 0.87
CA LEU A 593 -5.09 -15.48 -0.17
C LEU A 593 -4.12 -14.41 0.37
N LYS A 594 -2.92 -14.81 0.78
CA LYS A 594 -1.96 -13.91 1.45
C LYS A 594 -0.78 -13.50 0.59
N HIS A 595 -0.51 -14.18 -0.51
CA HIS A 595 0.63 -13.89 -1.37
C HIS A 595 0.23 -13.92 -2.84
N ALA A 596 0.94 -13.14 -3.66
CA ALA A 596 0.72 -13.11 -5.10
C ALA A 596 2.04 -12.98 -5.86
N ILE A 597 2.10 -13.60 -7.03
CA ILE A 597 3.18 -13.44 -7.99
C ILE A 597 2.58 -13.13 -9.36
N SER A 598 3.06 -12.08 -10.00
CA SER A 598 2.65 -11.73 -11.36
C SER A 598 3.32 -12.65 -12.36
N THR A 599 2.53 -13.26 -13.24
CA THR A 599 2.99 -14.19 -14.26
C THR A 599 2.49 -13.75 -15.63
N PRO A 600 3.07 -14.21 -16.74
CA PRO A 600 2.54 -13.93 -18.08
C PRO A 600 1.09 -14.38 -18.27
N GLN A 601 0.66 -15.43 -17.57
CA GLN A 601 -0.69 -16.02 -17.68
C GLN A 601 -1.72 -15.30 -16.81
N GLY A 602 -1.29 -14.57 -15.77
CA GLY A 602 -2.17 -13.90 -14.82
C GLY A 602 -1.49 -13.60 -13.51
N LEU A 603 -2.25 -13.22 -12.50
CA LEU A 603 -1.75 -13.08 -11.13
C LEU A 603 -1.97 -14.39 -10.38
N LEU A 604 -0.88 -15.07 -10.06
CA LEU A 604 -0.89 -16.30 -9.27
C LEU A 604 -1.06 -15.93 -7.80
N LEU A 605 -2.14 -16.40 -7.19
CA LEU A 605 -2.53 -16.15 -5.81
C LEU A 605 -2.28 -17.40 -4.97
N PHE A 606 -1.61 -17.23 -3.85
CA PHE A 606 -1.27 -18.31 -2.93
C PHE A 606 -2.05 -18.17 -1.63
N GLY A 607 -2.75 -19.23 -1.28
CA GLY A 607 -3.42 -19.38 0.00
C GLY A 607 -2.90 -20.60 0.77
N ASP A 608 -3.38 -20.76 1.98
CA ASP A 608 -2.96 -21.84 2.89
C ASP A 608 -3.22 -23.26 2.34
N ASN A 609 -4.27 -23.46 1.56
CA ASN A 609 -4.72 -24.77 1.08
C ASN A 609 -4.91 -24.85 -0.44
N ALA A 610 -4.62 -23.78 -1.17
CA ALA A 610 -4.78 -23.77 -2.63
C ALA A 610 -4.00 -22.63 -3.28
N GLN A 611 -3.64 -22.84 -4.54
CA GLN A 611 -3.09 -21.84 -5.44
C GLN A 611 -4.13 -21.53 -6.51
N MET A 612 -4.37 -20.24 -6.74
CA MET A 612 -5.37 -19.75 -7.68
C MET A 612 -4.74 -18.83 -8.72
N LEU A 613 -5.37 -18.68 -9.86
CA LEU A 613 -4.95 -17.76 -10.90
C LEU A 613 -6.04 -16.74 -11.16
N LEU A 614 -5.74 -15.47 -10.94
CA LEU A 614 -6.53 -14.36 -11.43
C LEU A 614 -6.13 -14.09 -12.87
N SER A 615 -7.04 -14.33 -13.78
CA SER A 615 -6.84 -14.19 -15.23
C SER A 615 -7.98 -13.45 -15.90
N THR A 616 -7.93 -13.35 -17.20
CA THR A 616 -8.99 -12.76 -18.02
C THR A 616 -9.34 -13.69 -19.16
N THR A 617 -10.61 -13.75 -19.50
CA THR A 617 -11.10 -14.54 -20.64
C THR A 617 -10.83 -13.90 -22.00
N THR A 618 -10.45 -12.60 -21.99
CA THR A 618 -10.17 -11.79 -23.17
C THR A 618 -8.88 -11.00 -23.00
N GLU A 619 -8.45 -10.23 -24.01
CA GLU A 619 -7.26 -9.36 -23.88
C GLU A 619 -7.40 -8.28 -22.82
N ALA A 620 -8.62 -7.74 -22.63
CA ALA A 620 -8.89 -6.69 -21.66
C ALA A 620 -9.27 -7.30 -20.31
N PHE A 621 -8.58 -6.89 -19.24
CA PHE A 621 -8.93 -7.22 -17.86
C PHE A 621 -9.95 -6.21 -17.33
N SER A 622 -11.19 -6.67 -17.16
CA SER A 622 -12.35 -5.85 -16.77
C SER A 622 -13.25 -6.59 -15.78
N PRO A 623 -14.21 -5.91 -15.13
CA PRO A 623 -15.18 -6.58 -14.24
C PRO A 623 -15.98 -7.71 -14.91
N LYS A 624 -16.12 -7.65 -16.24
CA LYS A 624 -16.88 -8.67 -17.01
C LYS A 624 -16.05 -9.88 -17.41
N THR A 625 -14.72 -9.72 -17.45
CA THR A 625 -13.81 -10.72 -18.04
C THR A 625 -12.86 -11.33 -17.01
N ALA A 626 -12.77 -10.71 -15.83
CA ALA A 626 -11.92 -11.20 -14.74
C ALA A 626 -12.48 -12.50 -14.17
N GLU A 627 -11.60 -13.48 -13.96
CA GLU A 627 -11.94 -14.75 -13.35
C GLU A 627 -10.84 -15.24 -12.40
N VAL A 628 -11.22 -15.98 -11.38
CA VAL A 628 -10.29 -16.61 -10.43
C VAL A 628 -10.45 -18.12 -10.53
N ASN A 629 -9.43 -18.77 -11.07
CA ASN A 629 -9.42 -20.21 -11.33
C ASN A 629 -8.54 -20.96 -10.34
N LEU A 630 -9.02 -22.12 -9.86
CA LEU A 630 -8.25 -23.02 -9.01
C LEU A 630 -7.18 -23.75 -9.84
N LEU A 631 -5.90 -23.57 -9.49
CA LEU A 631 -4.79 -24.26 -10.15
C LEU A 631 -4.36 -25.53 -9.39
N SER A 632 -4.20 -25.45 -8.08
CA SER A 632 -3.66 -26.52 -7.27
C SER A 632 -4.26 -26.46 -5.85
N THR A 633 -4.26 -27.60 -5.17
CA THR A 633 -4.72 -27.78 -3.78
C THR A 633 -3.58 -28.21 -2.84
N LEU A 634 -2.35 -27.81 -3.17
CA LEU A 634 -1.18 -28.09 -2.32
C LEU A 634 -1.22 -27.20 -1.08
N SER A 635 -0.87 -27.78 0.05
CA SER A 635 -0.67 -27.04 1.29
C SER A 635 0.58 -26.18 1.22
N GLN A 636 0.52 -24.99 1.78
CA GLN A 636 1.70 -24.16 1.99
C GLN A 636 1.58 -23.37 3.29
N THR A 637 2.70 -22.92 3.81
CA THR A 637 2.67 -21.97 4.92
C THR A 637 2.21 -20.60 4.41
N ASP A 638 1.27 -20.00 5.11
CA ASP A 638 0.74 -18.67 4.76
C ASP A 638 1.61 -17.51 5.30
N ARG A 639 2.69 -17.82 6.01
CA ARG A 639 3.62 -16.86 6.61
C ARG A 639 4.75 -16.44 5.68
N ILE A 640 5.16 -17.32 4.77
CA ILE A 640 6.30 -17.12 3.88
C ILE A 640 5.82 -16.86 2.46
N ALA A 641 6.27 -15.76 1.89
CA ALA A 641 5.96 -15.43 0.50
C ALA A 641 6.64 -16.43 -0.44
N PRO A 642 5.93 -17.00 -1.40
CA PRO A 642 6.52 -17.73 -2.50
C PRO A 642 7.45 -16.83 -3.33
N VAL A 643 8.48 -17.41 -3.94
CA VAL A 643 9.45 -16.68 -4.76
C VAL A 643 9.46 -17.18 -6.20
N ASP A 644 9.71 -16.25 -7.12
CA ASP A 644 9.84 -16.51 -8.54
C ASP A 644 11.31 -16.75 -8.90
N ILE A 645 11.61 -17.90 -9.50
CA ILE A 645 12.95 -18.24 -10.00
C ILE A 645 13.09 -18.10 -11.52
N GLY A 646 12.12 -17.45 -12.15
CA GLY A 646 12.09 -17.15 -13.59
C GLY A 646 11.34 -18.17 -14.43
N SER A 647 11.56 -19.47 -14.22
CA SER A 647 10.89 -20.55 -14.96
C SER A 647 9.80 -21.26 -14.13
N SER A 648 9.81 -21.06 -12.83
CA SER A 648 8.92 -21.73 -11.87
C SER A 648 8.88 -20.95 -10.56
N TYR A 649 8.00 -21.37 -9.65
CA TYR A 649 7.74 -20.71 -8.39
C TYR A 649 8.08 -21.66 -7.25
N ILE A 650 8.77 -21.15 -6.22
CA ILE A 650 9.13 -21.94 -5.04
C ILE A 650 8.27 -21.48 -3.86
N PHE A 651 7.69 -22.43 -3.15
CA PHE A 651 6.92 -22.20 -1.95
C PHE A 651 7.24 -23.24 -0.88
N VAL A 652 6.83 -22.98 0.35
CA VAL A 652 7.17 -23.75 1.53
C VAL A 652 5.95 -24.45 2.10
N GLU A 653 6.10 -25.72 2.44
CA GLU A 653 5.20 -26.46 3.33
C GLU A 653 5.93 -26.73 4.66
N GLU A 654 5.41 -26.19 5.76
CA GLU A 654 6.02 -26.40 7.06
C GLU A 654 5.56 -27.71 7.70
N GLY A 655 6.51 -28.59 7.97
CA GLY A 655 6.31 -29.77 8.79
C GLY A 655 6.57 -29.50 10.27
N VAL A 656 6.38 -30.50 11.11
CA VAL A 656 6.57 -30.37 12.58
C VAL A 656 8.06 -30.19 12.94
N LYS A 657 8.97 -30.87 12.27
CA LYS A 657 10.42 -30.84 12.55
C LYS A 657 11.22 -30.20 11.44
N ALA A 658 10.82 -30.41 10.22
CA ALA A 658 11.50 -29.90 9.04
C ALA A 658 10.48 -29.37 8.03
N SER A 659 10.93 -28.45 7.20
CA SER A 659 10.13 -27.84 6.13
C SER A 659 10.43 -28.50 4.81
N SER A 660 9.39 -28.69 3.99
CA SER A 660 9.49 -29.15 2.61
C SER A 660 9.39 -27.96 1.65
N ILE A 661 10.28 -27.93 0.68
CA ILE A 661 10.33 -26.89 -0.33
C ILE A 661 9.85 -27.47 -1.65
N TYR A 662 8.83 -26.84 -2.22
CA TYR A 662 8.23 -27.23 -3.49
C TYR A 662 8.54 -26.24 -4.59
N GLU A 663 8.82 -26.75 -5.76
CA GLU A 663 8.89 -26.01 -7.01
C GLU A 663 7.67 -26.32 -7.86
N MET A 664 6.98 -25.28 -8.32
CA MET A 664 5.79 -25.38 -9.18
C MET A 664 6.02 -24.67 -10.49
N ALA A 665 5.86 -25.37 -11.59
CA ALA A 665 5.87 -24.80 -12.93
C ALA A 665 4.43 -24.70 -13.46
N VAL A 666 4.05 -23.51 -13.93
CA VAL A 666 2.76 -23.23 -14.59
C VAL A 666 3.05 -23.09 -16.08
N THR A 667 2.78 -24.13 -16.86
CA THR A 667 3.08 -24.15 -18.29
C THR A 667 1.90 -23.71 -19.14
N ASP A 668 0.68 -23.97 -18.69
CA ASP A 668 -0.56 -23.64 -19.39
C ASP A 668 -1.68 -23.41 -18.37
N ILE A 669 -2.57 -22.46 -18.65
CA ILE A 669 -3.74 -22.10 -17.85
C ILE A 669 -4.72 -23.27 -17.68
N ASN A 670 -4.80 -24.16 -18.66
CA ASN A 670 -5.75 -25.27 -18.70
C ASN A 670 -5.16 -26.59 -18.18
N THR A 671 -3.89 -26.61 -17.82
CA THR A 671 -3.22 -27.80 -17.31
C THR A 671 -2.87 -27.66 -15.84
N LYS A 672 -3.05 -28.74 -15.09
CA LYS A 672 -2.65 -28.76 -13.67
C LYS A 672 -1.15 -28.52 -13.56
N PRO A 673 -0.72 -27.56 -12.71
CA PRO A 673 0.70 -27.27 -12.51
C PRO A 673 1.47 -28.51 -12.07
N GLN A 674 2.68 -28.66 -12.59
CA GLN A 674 3.60 -29.68 -12.13
C GLN A 674 4.35 -29.19 -10.91
N SER A 675 4.28 -29.93 -9.81
CA SER A 675 4.98 -29.60 -8.56
C SER A 675 5.96 -30.69 -8.20
N THR A 676 7.18 -30.29 -7.84
CA THR A 676 8.26 -31.18 -7.44
C THR A 676 8.81 -30.75 -6.09
N GLU A 677 8.94 -31.70 -5.14
CA GLU A 677 9.58 -31.47 -3.85
C GLU A 677 11.09 -31.45 -4.00
N LEU A 678 11.73 -30.30 -3.78
CA LEU A 678 13.17 -30.11 -3.88
C LEU A 678 13.94 -30.68 -2.68
N THR A 679 13.31 -30.79 -1.54
CA THR A 679 13.89 -31.31 -0.29
C THR A 679 13.71 -32.81 -0.08
N ARG A 680 13.10 -33.50 -1.03
CA ARG A 680 12.87 -34.97 -0.90
C ARG A 680 14.11 -35.79 -0.55
N PRO A 681 15.33 -35.50 -1.08
CA PRO A 681 16.55 -36.19 -0.67
C PRO A 681 17.13 -35.69 0.66
N LEU A 682 16.48 -34.74 1.33
CA LEU A 682 16.93 -34.01 2.52
C LEU A 682 15.83 -33.86 3.57
N PRO A 683 15.18 -34.92 4.03
CA PRO A 683 13.95 -34.86 4.81
C PRO A 683 14.05 -34.18 6.17
N SER A 684 15.25 -33.92 6.68
CA SER A 684 15.47 -33.24 7.96
C SER A 684 16.52 -32.15 7.91
N TYR A 685 16.85 -31.66 6.72
CA TYR A 685 17.94 -30.70 6.53
C TYR A 685 17.55 -29.27 6.88
N ILE A 686 16.34 -28.84 6.49
CA ILE A 686 15.85 -27.49 6.73
C ILE A 686 14.91 -27.54 7.95
N PRO A 687 15.31 -26.97 9.11
CA PRO A 687 14.45 -26.96 10.29
C PRO A 687 13.14 -26.18 10.04
N SER A 688 12.06 -26.60 10.70
CA SER A 688 10.77 -25.91 10.62
C SER A 688 10.81 -24.51 11.24
N ALA A 689 9.71 -23.78 11.13
CA ALA A 689 9.58 -22.36 11.48
C ALA A 689 10.51 -21.46 10.66
N ILE A 690 10.35 -21.51 9.34
CA ILE A 690 11.05 -20.60 8.43
C ILE A 690 10.65 -19.16 8.75
N VAL A 691 11.63 -18.26 8.77
CA VAL A 691 11.48 -16.82 9.03
C VAL A 691 11.31 -16.08 7.73
N ASP A 692 12.19 -16.38 6.76
CA ASP A 692 12.20 -15.68 5.47
C ASP A 692 12.81 -16.54 4.37
N MET A 693 12.44 -16.27 3.14
CA MET A 693 12.91 -16.91 1.93
C MET A 693 13.09 -15.90 0.82
N GLN A 694 14.31 -15.76 0.30
CA GLN A 694 14.67 -14.77 -0.69
C GLN A 694 15.45 -15.42 -1.85
N VAL A 695 15.34 -14.83 -3.04
CA VAL A 695 15.98 -15.37 -4.25
C VAL A 695 16.80 -14.32 -4.99
N SER A 696 17.97 -14.74 -5.47
CA SER A 696 18.71 -14.04 -6.51
C SER A 696 18.56 -14.81 -7.83
N GLN A 697 17.75 -14.28 -8.72
CA GLN A 697 17.56 -14.89 -10.05
C GLN A 697 18.84 -14.84 -10.87
N SER A 698 19.59 -13.73 -10.79
CA SER A 698 20.85 -13.53 -11.52
C SER A 698 21.94 -14.54 -11.12
N ALA A 699 22.04 -14.85 -9.81
CA ALA A 699 22.99 -15.82 -9.29
C ALA A 699 22.43 -17.26 -9.23
N GLY A 700 21.16 -17.47 -9.60
CA GLY A 700 20.51 -18.78 -9.51
C GLY A 700 20.55 -19.35 -8.08
N THR A 701 20.28 -18.54 -7.08
CA THR A 701 20.46 -18.90 -5.66
C THR A 701 19.23 -18.49 -4.84
N LEU A 702 18.65 -19.44 -4.12
CA LEU A 702 17.62 -19.26 -3.10
C LEU A 702 18.28 -19.34 -1.72
N ALA A 703 17.89 -18.49 -0.80
CA ALA A 703 18.30 -18.54 0.60
C ALA A 703 17.10 -18.61 1.53
N ILE A 704 17.20 -19.40 2.58
CA ILE A 704 16.15 -19.66 3.57
C ILE A 704 16.75 -19.51 4.97
N LEU A 705 16.05 -18.78 5.84
CA LEU A 705 16.39 -18.62 7.25
C LEU A 705 15.35 -19.31 8.12
N SER A 706 15.80 -20.15 9.06
CA SER A 706 14.94 -20.78 10.07
C SER A 706 15.08 -20.11 11.43
N LYS A 707 13.99 -20.02 12.16
CA LYS A 707 13.98 -19.50 13.55
C LYS A 707 14.75 -20.38 14.53
N GLN A 708 14.88 -21.68 14.24
CA GLN A 708 15.60 -22.61 15.13
C GLN A 708 17.11 -22.48 15.02
N GLU A 709 17.61 -22.01 13.86
CA GLU A 709 19.03 -21.87 13.57
C GLU A 709 19.29 -20.49 12.93
N THR A 710 19.24 -19.45 13.74
CA THR A 710 19.29 -18.03 13.31
C THR A 710 20.61 -17.62 12.67
N ARG A 711 21.69 -18.42 12.88
CA ARG A 711 23.00 -18.18 12.24
C ARG A 711 23.13 -18.88 10.89
N ASN A 712 22.22 -19.79 10.53
CA ASN A 712 22.35 -20.62 9.35
C ASN A 712 21.43 -20.15 8.23
N LEU A 713 22.00 -19.85 7.07
CA LEU A 713 21.27 -19.69 5.83
C LEU A 713 21.36 -21.01 5.04
N TYR A 714 20.21 -21.58 4.74
CA TYR A 714 20.09 -22.75 3.88
C TYR A 714 19.92 -22.30 2.46
N LEU A 715 20.81 -22.73 1.55
CA LEU A 715 20.83 -22.26 0.19
C LEU A 715 20.56 -23.38 -0.80
N TYR A 716 19.80 -23.04 -1.82
CA TYR A 716 19.57 -23.88 -2.98
C TYR A 716 20.09 -23.16 -4.21
N ARG A 717 21.03 -23.76 -4.91
CA ARG A 717 21.59 -23.19 -6.13
C ARG A 717 21.27 -24.06 -7.32
N TRP A 718 20.94 -23.46 -8.43
CA TRP A 718 20.68 -24.16 -9.69
C TRP A 718 21.43 -23.54 -10.85
N PHE A 719 21.79 -24.39 -11.80
CA PHE A 719 22.46 -24.04 -13.05
C PHE A 719 21.77 -24.74 -14.20
N GLN A 720 21.55 -24.03 -15.29
CA GLN A 720 21.10 -24.61 -16.53
C GLN A 720 22.33 -24.96 -17.39
N LEU A 721 22.55 -26.24 -17.63
CA LEU A 721 23.62 -26.77 -18.47
C LEU A 721 22.99 -27.43 -19.70
N GLY A 722 22.76 -26.67 -20.79
CA GLY A 722 21.96 -27.14 -21.92
C GLY A 722 20.55 -27.52 -21.48
N ASP A 723 20.12 -28.73 -21.82
CA ASP A 723 18.78 -29.23 -21.42
C ASP A 723 18.73 -29.79 -19.99
N ASN A 724 19.86 -29.88 -19.30
CA ASN A 724 19.93 -30.42 -17.97
C ASN A 724 20.08 -29.29 -16.93
N ARG A 725 19.30 -29.41 -15.87
CA ARG A 725 19.44 -28.56 -14.67
C ARG A 725 20.22 -29.29 -13.62
N VAL A 726 21.31 -28.71 -13.16
CA VAL A 726 22.09 -29.16 -12.02
C VAL A 726 21.76 -28.28 -10.83
N SER A 727 21.45 -28.86 -9.69
CA SER A 727 21.10 -28.11 -8.50
C SER A 727 21.53 -28.82 -7.22
N GLY A 728 21.75 -28.05 -6.17
CA GLY A 728 22.20 -28.62 -4.91
C GLY A 728 21.88 -27.71 -3.71
N TRP A 729 21.70 -28.32 -2.56
CA TRP A 729 21.54 -27.67 -1.28
C TRP A 729 22.87 -27.58 -0.55
N PHE A 730 23.09 -26.49 0.17
CA PHE A 730 24.26 -26.24 1.01
C PHE A 730 23.89 -25.23 2.10
N ARG A 731 24.80 -25.00 3.04
CA ARG A 731 24.54 -24.13 4.19
C ARG A 731 25.63 -23.11 4.39
N TRP A 732 25.25 -21.86 4.69
CA TRP A 732 26.21 -20.87 5.16
C TRP A 732 25.97 -20.57 6.63
N ILE A 733 27.06 -20.55 7.39
CA ILE A 733 27.06 -20.21 8.80
C ILE A 733 27.54 -18.77 8.91
N MET A 734 26.64 -17.90 9.37
CA MET A 734 26.94 -16.47 9.53
C MET A 734 27.70 -16.22 10.83
N PRO A 735 28.44 -15.10 10.94
CA PRO A 735 29.25 -14.79 12.12
C PRO A 735 28.40 -14.60 13.39
N SER A 736 27.17 -14.13 13.25
CA SER A 736 26.22 -13.91 14.34
C SER A 736 24.78 -14.16 13.88
N ASP A 737 23.82 -14.01 14.76
CA ASP A 737 22.40 -14.20 14.45
C ASP A 737 21.94 -13.27 13.32
N VAL A 738 21.30 -13.84 12.31
CA VAL A 738 20.73 -13.11 11.18
C VAL A 738 19.33 -12.63 11.56
N GLU A 739 19.15 -11.35 11.57
CA GLU A 739 17.84 -10.70 11.84
C GLU A 739 17.08 -10.39 10.55
N PHE A 740 17.81 -10.13 9.47
CA PHE A 740 17.24 -9.84 8.17
C PHE A 740 18.25 -10.12 7.05
N PHE A 741 17.77 -10.57 5.91
CA PHE A 741 18.57 -10.67 4.70
C PHE A 741 17.70 -10.40 3.47
N THR A 742 18.34 -9.93 2.40
CA THR A 742 17.66 -9.72 1.12
C THR A 742 18.68 -9.72 -0.01
N PHE A 743 18.23 -10.07 -1.20
CA PHE A 743 19.06 -9.96 -2.41
C PHE A 743 18.70 -8.71 -3.20
N ASP A 744 19.73 -8.10 -3.75
CA ASP A 744 19.64 -7.12 -4.80
C ASP A 744 20.52 -7.61 -5.95
N HIS A 745 19.93 -8.17 -6.98
CA HIS A 745 20.58 -8.92 -8.05
C HIS A 745 21.50 -10.02 -7.50
N ASP A 746 22.81 -9.85 -7.60
CA ASP A 746 23.85 -10.77 -7.11
C ASP A 746 24.45 -10.36 -5.76
N ILE A 747 23.95 -9.29 -5.15
CA ILE A 747 24.41 -8.80 -3.85
C ILE A 747 23.45 -9.26 -2.75
N LEU A 748 23.98 -9.97 -1.76
CA LEU A 748 23.26 -10.31 -0.54
C LEU A 748 23.53 -9.24 0.51
N PHE A 749 22.48 -8.58 0.97
CA PHE A 749 22.50 -7.73 2.16
C PHE A 749 22.06 -8.53 3.37
N VAL A 750 22.81 -8.43 4.46
CA VAL A 750 22.52 -9.15 5.71
C VAL A 750 22.63 -8.19 6.88
N VAL A 751 21.64 -8.23 7.78
CA VAL A 751 21.71 -7.58 9.08
C VAL A 751 21.96 -8.66 10.13
N THR A 752 23.12 -8.58 10.77
CA THR A 752 23.51 -9.51 11.84
C THR A 752 23.51 -8.80 13.19
N LYS A 753 23.22 -9.56 14.25
CA LYS A 753 23.18 -9.04 15.62
C LYS A 753 24.45 -9.40 16.36
N HIS A 754 25.26 -8.39 16.69
CA HIS A 754 26.48 -8.52 17.49
C HIS A 754 26.23 -7.91 18.89
N GLY A 755 26.01 -8.74 19.88
CA GLY A 755 25.60 -8.30 21.21
C GLY A 755 24.26 -7.54 21.18
N SER A 756 24.29 -6.24 21.46
CA SER A 756 23.12 -5.36 21.34
C SER A 756 23.06 -4.55 20.04
N ASN A 757 24.05 -4.68 19.17
CA ASN A 757 24.21 -3.90 17.96
C ASN A 757 23.70 -4.68 16.74
N TYR A 758 23.12 -3.98 15.78
CA TYR A 758 22.71 -4.50 14.48
C TYR A 758 23.67 -3.98 13.43
N VAL A 759 24.34 -4.90 12.74
CA VAL A 759 25.36 -4.56 11.76
C VAL A 759 24.84 -4.96 10.38
N LEU A 760 24.81 -3.98 9.48
CA LEU A 760 24.54 -4.20 8.07
C LEU A 760 25.84 -4.58 7.36
N SER A 761 25.79 -5.70 6.66
CA SER A 761 26.89 -6.19 5.82
C SER A 761 26.36 -6.57 4.43
N ARG A 762 27.24 -6.61 3.45
CA ARG A 762 26.92 -7.09 2.09
C ARG A 762 27.90 -8.16 1.63
N MET A 763 27.45 -9.03 0.72
CA MET A 763 28.26 -10.06 0.08
C MET A 763 27.91 -10.08 -1.41
N SER A 764 28.89 -9.97 -2.30
CA SER A 764 28.69 -10.24 -3.73
C SER A 764 28.80 -11.73 -3.99
N LEU A 765 27.83 -12.30 -4.71
CA LEU A 765 27.82 -13.71 -5.12
C LEU A 765 28.64 -13.94 -6.39
N LEU A 766 28.84 -12.91 -7.17
CA LEU A 766 29.84 -12.88 -8.23
C LEU A 766 31.16 -12.45 -7.60
N THR A 767 32.25 -13.07 -8.00
CA THR A 767 33.58 -12.73 -7.49
C THR A 767 33.78 -11.23 -7.47
N ASP A 768 34.20 -10.70 -6.32
CA ASP A 768 34.59 -9.30 -6.16
C ASP A 768 35.55 -8.93 -7.29
N THR A 769 35.19 -7.91 -8.05
CA THR A 769 36.03 -7.46 -9.14
C THR A 769 37.37 -6.91 -8.59
N PRO A 770 38.48 -7.13 -9.27
CA PRO A 770 39.82 -6.73 -8.82
C PRO A 770 39.95 -5.24 -8.47
N ALA A 771 39.05 -4.39 -8.91
CA ALA A 771 39.05 -2.95 -8.62
C ALA A 771 38.91 -2.60 -7.13
N GLU A 772 38.35 -3.48 -6.30
CA GLU A 772 38.21 -3.27 -4.86
C GLU A 772 39.35 -3.89 -4.04
N SER A 773 40.15 -4.74 -4.62
CA SER A 773 41.32 -5.35 -4.00
C SER A 773 42.62 -4.65 -4.50
N LEU A 774 43.29 -3.98 -3.61
CA LEU A 774 44.50 -3.21 -3.99
C LEU A 774 45.70 -4.07 -4.35
N LEU A 775 45.76 -5.36 -3.99
CA LEU A 775 46.94 -6.17 -4.09
C LEU A 775 46.71 -7.65 -4.42
N PHE A 776 45.53 -8.23 -4.12
CA PHE A 776 45.23 -9.61 -4.48
C PHE A 776 43.69 -9.81 -4.48
N GLU A 777 43.21 -10.77 -5.27
CA GLU A 777 41.79 -11.12 -5.36
C GLU A 777 41.31 -11.79 -4.08
N GLY A 778 40.26 -11.21 -3.48
CA GLY A 778 39.48 -11.84 -2.43
C GLY A 778 40.08 -11.87 -1.03
N GLN A 779 39.47 -11.19 -0.11
CA GLN A 779 39.72 -11.29 1.31
C GLN A 779 38.51 -11.97 1.93
N TYR A 780 38.70 -13.24 2.34
CA TYR A 780 37.61 -14.09 2.81
C TYR A 780 37.46 -13.98 4.32
N LEU A 781 36.98 -12.82 4.77
CA LEU A 781 36.71 -12.48 6.16
C LEU A 781 35.26 -12.04 6.31
N ASP A 782 34.60 -12.42 7.40
CA ASP A 782 33.27 -11.94 7.74
C ASP A 782 33.33 -10.62 8.46
N VAL A 783 32.30 -9.78 8.24
CA VAL A 783 32.19 -8.40 8.77
C VAL A 783 33.47 -7.59 8.48
N ARG A 784 34.02 -7.82 7.30
CA ARG A 784 35.26 -7.21 6.84
C ARG A 784 35.14 -5.69 6.77
N LEU A 785 36.10 -5.03 7.37
CA LEU A 785 36.33 -3.59 7.31
C LEU A 785 37.68 -3.34 6.61
N ASP A 786 37.65 -2.71 5.48
CA ASP A 786 38.86 -2.30 4.77
C ASP A 786 39.09 -0.78 4.94
N LEU A 787 40.25 -0.31 4.53
CA LEU A 787 40.66 1.09 4.69
C LEU A 787 39.79 2.09 3.89
N PHE A 788 39.07 1.64 2.91
CA PHE A 788 38.14 2.49 2.15
C PHE A 788 36.86 2.80 2.98
N ASP A 789 36.41 1.82 3.76
CA ASP A 789 35.21 1.94 4.56
C ASP A 789 35.47 2.45 5.97
N TYR A 790 36.69 2.22 6.45
CA TYR A 790 37.01 2.55 7.84
C TYR A 790 38.49 2.90 8.02
N ASN A 791 38.77 4.12 8.46
CA ASN A 791 40.09 4.54 8.86
C ASN A 791 40.21 4.53 10.39
N PRO A 792 40.73 3.47 11.01
CA PRO A 792 40.78 3.34 12.46
C PRO A 792 41.74 4.32 13.09
N THR A 793 41.46 4.71 14.33
CA THR A 793 42.43 5.42 15.16
C THR A 793 43.57 4.47 15.50
N ARG A 794 44.82 4.86 15.18
CA ARG A 794 46.03 4.09 15.41
C ARG A 794 46.96 4.89 16.28
N VAL A 795 47.47 4.25 17.31
CA VAL A 795 48.38 4.87 18.27
C VAL A 795 49.56 3.94 18.49
N TYR A 796 50.75 4.34 18.04
CA TYR A 796 51.98 3.62 18.29
C TYR A 796 52.57 4.01 19.61
N ASN A 797 52.98 3.01 20.40
CA ASN A 797 53.70 3.18 21.66
C ASN A 797 55.17 2.72 21.49
N SER A 798 56.12 3.64 21.39
CA SER A 798 57.52 3.33 21.23
C SER A 798 58.18 2.62 22.43
N GLY A 799 57.55 2.69 23.64
CA GLY A 799 58.05 2.03 24.84
C GLY A 799 57.74 0.52 24.87
N THR A 800 56.67 0.09 24.18
CA THR A 800 56.28 -1.33 24.09
C THR A 800 56.44 -1.90 22.71
N ASP A 801 56.84 -1.07 21.71
CA ASP A 801 56.88 -1.37 20.31
C ASP A 801 55.57 -1.97 19.74
N LEU A 802 54.44 -1.49 20.25
CA LEU A 802 53.12 -1.94 19.84
C LEU A 802 52.30 -0.80 19.23
N THR A 803 51.52 -1.13 18.19
CA THR A 803 50.50 -0.23 17.65
C THR A 803 49.12 -0.71 18.13
N ARG A 804 48.40 0.18 18.82
CA ARG A 804 46.98 0.02 19.13
C ARG A 804 46.13 0.45 17.94
N ILE A 805 45.27 -0.43 17.44
CA ILE A 805 44.37 -0.20 16.34
C ILE A 805 42.93 -0.30 16.89
N CYS A 806 42.17 0.80 16.90
CA CYS A 806 40.82 0.80 17.39
C CYS A 806 39.87 0.04 16.44
N PHE A 807 39.00 -0.78 17.03
CA PHE A 807 37.97 -1.49 16.30
C PHE A 807 36.76 -0.57 16.06
N LYS A 808 36.06 -0.73 14.93
CA LYS A 808 34.91 0.12 14.59
C LYS A 808 33.76 -0.12 15.59
N ASP A 809 33.22 0.95 16.15
CA ASP A 809 32.12 0.88 17.12
C ASP A 809 30.91 0.12 16.58
N GLY A 810 30.43 -0.84 17.35
CA GLY A 810 29.27 -1.65 17.02
C GLY A 810 29.55 -2.88 16.16
N PHE A 811 30.83 -3.06 15.70
CA PHE A 811 31.28 -4.25 14.94
C PHE A 811 31.98 -5.26 15.84
N GLU A 812 32.27 -4.90 17.07
CA GLU A 812 32.91 -5.75 18.03
C GLU A 812 32.03 -6.96 18.41
N ASP A 813 32.61 -8.14 18.39
CA ASP A 813 32.02 -9.37 18.95
C ASP A 813 33.11 -10.14 19.70
N THR A 814 32.96 -10.25 21.01
CA THR A 814 33.95 -10.92 21.87
C THR A 814 33.95 -12.44 21.74
N ASN A 815 32.93 -12.99 21.07
CA ASN A 815 32.84 -14.45 20.82
C ASN A 815 33.52 -14.87 19.52
N LEU A 816 33.92 -13.91 18.69
CA LEU A 816 34.58 -14.14 17.41
C LEU A 816 36.04 -13.75 17.50
N GLN A 817 36.87 -14.43 16.72
CA GLN A 817 38.30 -14.14 16.65
C GLN A 817 38.57 -13.16 15.51
N PRO A 818 38.99 -11.91 15.81
CA PRO A 818 39.34 -10.98 14.79
C PRO A 818 40.66 -11.33 14.12
N VAL A 819 40.74 -11.06 12.84
CA VAL A 819 41.92 -11.22 12.01
C VAL A 819 42.30 -9.89 11.40
N LEU A 820 43.54 -9.53 11.49
CA LEU A 820 44.16 -8.43 10.79
C LEU A 820 44.94 -8.97 9.58
N MET A 821 44.62 -8.53 8.39
CA MET A 821 45.28 -8.90 7.16
C MET A 821 45.97 -7.68 6.55
N PHE A 822 47.28 -7.78 6.36
CA PHE A 822 48.08 -6.70 5.76
C PHE A 822 47.93 -6.65 4.24
N LEU A 823 47.83 -5.44 3.71
CA LEU A 823 47.60 -5.15 2.28
C LEU A 823 48.74 -4.33 1.68
N ASN A 824 49.81 -4.08 2.44
CA ASN A 824 51.03 -3.43 1.91
C ASN A 824 51.76 -4.36 0.93
N ALA A 825 52.38 -3.82 -0.11
CA ALA A 825 53.08 -4.59 -1.15
C ALA A 825 54.10 -5.59 -0.60
N ASP A 826 54.85 -5.18 0.44
CA ASP A 826 55.91 -6.00 1.02
C ASP A 826 55.42 -7.16 1.91
N VAL A 827 54.21 -7.07 2.42
CA VAL A 827 53.62 -8.05 3.35
C VAL A 827 52.18 -8.42 2.99
N ALA A 828 51.80 -8.18 1.74
CA ALA A 828 50.45 -8.45 1.26
C ALA A 828 50.06 -9.92 1.51
N GLY A 829 48.89 -10.11 2.11
CA GLY A 829 48.38 -11.44 2.46
C GLY A 829 48.91 -12.00 3.78
N TYR A 830 49.89 -11.36 4.46
CA TYR A 830 50.19 -11.71 5.83
C TYR A 830 49.00 -11.38 6.72
N PHE A 831 48.62 -12.31 7.59
CA PHE A 831 47.53 -12.10 8.52
C PHE A 831 47.88 -12.57 9.92
N GLU A 832 47.29 -11.92 10.90
CA GLU A 832 47.44 -12.25 12.30
C GLU A 832 46.05 -12.46 12.95
N GLU A 833 45.92 -13.56 13.64
CA GLU A 833 44.78 -13.79 14.54
C GLU A 833 44.97 -12.97 15.82
N GLN A 834 44.06 -12.09 16.08
CA GLN A 834 44.13 -11.12 17.17
C GLN A 834 43.14 -11.42 18.28
N THR A 835 43.39 -10.86 19.46
CA THR A 835 42.42 -10.88 20.56
C THR A 835 41.87 -9.48 20.72
N LEU A 836 40.54 -9.36 20.74
CA LEU A 836 39.86 -8.11 20.97
C LEU A 836 40.05 -7.67 22.42
N GLN A 837 40.68 -6.52 22.63
CA GLN A 837 40.93 -5.92 23.95
C GLN A 837 39.92 -4.80 24.23
N TYR A 838 39.63 -4.57 25.51
CA TYR A 838 38.66 -3.57 25.94
C TYR A 838 39.25 -2.58 26.95
N ASP A 839 39.03 -1.27 26.71
CA ASP A 839 39.43 -0.19 27.56
C ASP A 839 38.21 0.68 27.90
N ALA A 840 37.71 0.54 29.12
CA ALA A 840 36.52 1.28 29.60
C ALA A 840 36.73 2.83 29.64
N ALA A 841 37.98 3.27 29.82
CA ALA A 841 38.32 4.69 29.94
C ALA A 841 38.47 5.39 28.57
N ALA A 842 38.57 4.63 27.49
CA ALA A 842 38.71 5.19 26.16
C ALA A 842 37.42 5.87 25.69
N ALA A 843 37.58 6.81 24.75
CA ALA A 843 36.43 7.50 24.10
C ALA A 843 35.49 6.51 23.41
N VAL A 844 34.25 6.93 23.20
CA VAL A 844 33.26 6.17 22.40
C VAL A 844 33.87 5.93 21.03
N GLY A 845 33.78 4.68 20.52
CA GLY A 845 34.37 4.25 19.26
C GLY A 845 35.87 3.89 19.34
N GLN A 846 36.48 3.93 20.51
CA GLN A 846 37.88 3.55 20.77
C GLN A 846 38.02 2.53 21.90
N LYS A 847 36.93 2.05 22.46
CA LYS A 847 36.91 1.14 23.60
C LYS A 847 37.45 -0.23 23.27
N TYR A 848 37.14 -0.74 22.09
CA TYR A 848 37.66 -2.02 21.61
C TYR A 848 38.83 -1.81 20.65
N PHE A 849 39.89 -2.58 20.81
CA PHE A 849 41.10 -2.41 20.00
C PHE A 849 41.87 -3.72 19.87
N LEU A 850 42.73 -3.74 18.87
CA LEU A 850 43.75 -4.76 18.60
C LEU A 850 45.12 -4.18 18.90
N THR A 851 46.11 -5.03 19.23
CA THR A 851 47.52 -4.64 19.37
C THR A 851 48.38 -5.43 18.40
N VAL A 852 49.24 -4.73 17.67
CA VAL A 852 50.10 -5.30 16.63
C VAL A 852 51.51 -4.85 16.86
N ASP A 853 52.49 -5.72 16.60
CA ASP A 853 53.90 -5.43 16.74
C ASP A 853 54.37 -4.36 15.77
N GLY A 854 55.28 -3.52 16.22
CA GLY A 854 55.93 -2.47 15.45
C GLY A 854 55.04 -1.25 15.15
N ASN A 855 55.58 -0.31 14.42
CA ASN A 855 54.89 0.91 14.02
C ASN A 855 54.01 0.66 12.78
N GLN A 856 52.71 0.41 12.99
CA GLN A 856 51.75 0.15 11.92
C GLN A 856 50.82 1.36 11.62
N THR A 857 51.25 2.56 12.00
CA THR A 857 50.43 3.77 11.80
C THR A 857 50.13 4.12 10.34
N THR A 858 50.97 3.68 9.42
CA THR A 858 50.84 3.92 7.97
C THR A 858 50.45 2.67 7.18
N SER A 859 50.45 1.50 7.80
CA SER A 859 50.17 0.23 7.15
C SER A 859 48.73 0.15 6.63
N LYS A 860 48.56 -0.50 5.49
CA LYS A 860 47.26 -0.81 4.91
C LYS A 860 46.83 -2.21 5.36
N PHE A 861 45.62 -2.34 5.86
CA PHE A 861 45.11 -3.63 6.31
C PHE A 861 43.59 -3.70 6.19
N ALA A 862 43.04 -4.92 6.17
CA ALA A 862 41.66 -5.23 6.40
C ALA A 862 41.52 -5.92 7.76
N ILE A 863 40.41 -5.63 8.45
CA ILE A 863 40.05 -6.27 9.71
C ILE A 863 38.74 -7.01 9.51
N GLY A 864 38.61 -8.20 10.06
CA GLY A 864 37.36 -8.96 9.98
C GLY A 864 37.43 -10.18 10.90
N TYR A 865 36.43 -11.04 10.78
CA TYR A 865 36.39 -12.29 11.52
C TYR A 865 36.64 -13.48 10.62
N LYS A 866 37.43 -14.42 11.11
CA LYS A 866 37.72 -15.68 10.44
C LYS A 866 36.47 -16.57 10.45
N TYR A 867 36.25 -17.31 9.37
CA TYR A 867 35.24 -18.36 9.28
C TYR A 867 35.79 -19.59 8.58
N GLU A 868 35.26 -20.74 8.94
CA GLU A 868 35.63 -22.03 8.38
C GLU A 868 34.63 -22.45 7.30
N ALA A 869 35.13 -22.98 6.19
CA ALA A 869 34.35 -23.68 5.20
C ALA A 869 34.71 -25.17 5.23
N SER A 870 33.71 -26.06 5.31
CA SER A 870 33.94 -27.48 5.37
C SER A 870 33.06 -28.25 4.39
N ALA A 871 33.61 -29.35 3.83
CA ALA A 871 32.89 -30.25 2.93
C ALA A 871 33.25 -31.68 3.23
N GLN A 872 32.27 -32.49 3.65
CA GLN A 872 32.43 -33.89 3.92
C GLN A 872 31.93 -34.73 2.75
N LEU A 873 32.83 -35.59 2.23
CA LEU A 873 32.52 -36.46 1.12
C LEU A 873 31.77 -37.72 1.58
N PRO A 874 30.96 -38.36 0.70
CA PRO A 874 30.42 -39.69 0.97
C PRO A 874 31.52 -40.73 0.95
N ALA A 875 31.23 -41.91 1.45
CA ALA A 875 32.09 -43.07 1.37
C ALA A 875 32.46 -43.41 -0.08
N PHE A 876 33.67 -43.88 -0.27
CA PHE A 876 34.24 -44.19 -1.57
C PHE A 876 33.87 -45.60 -2.04
N TYR A 877 33.07 -45.66 -3.12
CA TYR A 877 32.70 -46.88 -3.81
C TYR A 877 33.19 -46.91 -5.24
N PHE A 878 33.43 -48.09 -5.76
CA PHE A 878 33.68 -48.24 -7.19
C PHE A 878 32.37 -48.02 -7.99
N VAL A 879 32.40 -47.10 -8.95
CA VAL A 879 31.27 -46.85 -9.84
C VAL A 879 31.42 -47.71 -11.09
N LYS A 880 30.43 -48.57 -11.35
CA LYS A 880 30.49 -49.58 -12.40
C LYS A 880 30.10 -49.09 -13.79
N ASP A 881 29.25 -48.10 -13.87
CA ASP A 881 28.66 -47.62 -15.10
C ASP A 881 28.45 -46.11 -15.11
N ASP A 882 28.17 -45.56 -16.25
CA ASP A 882 27.92 -44.13 -16.44
C ASP A 882 26.65 -43.62 -15.75
N ARG A 883 25.77 -44.54 -15.32
CA ARG A 883 24.55 -44.22 -14.52
C ARG A 883 24.80 -44.09 -13.01
N GLY A 884 26.07 -44.25 -12.59
CA GLY A 884 26.49 -44.10 -11.20
C GLY A 884 26.21 -45.34 -10.29
N GLY A 885 25.98 -46.51 -10.85
CA GLY A 885 25.80 -47.75 -10.11
C GLY A 885 27.04 -48.08 -9.27
N LYS A 886 26.90 -48.08 -7.94
CA LYS A 886 27.99 -48.35 -6.98
C LYS A 886 28.12 -49.83 -6.68
N ASP A 887 29.38 -50.34 -6.66
CA ASP A 887 29.63 -51.72 -6.19
C ASP A 887 29.67 -51.73 -4.66
N THR A 888 28.62 -52.27 -4.07
CA THR A 888 28.48 -52.42 -2.60
C THR A 888 29.02 -53.75 -2.09
N LEU A 889 29.24 -54.72 -2.99
CA LEU A 889 29.77 -56.05 -2.64
C LEU A 889 31.29 -56.04 -2.50
N ASN A 890 31.96 -55.28 -3.37
CA ASN A 890 33.40 -55.23 -3.42
C ASN A 890 33.88 -53.82 -3.08
N ILE A 891 34.08 -53.52 -1.80
CA ILE A 891 34.50 -52.20 -1.32
C ILE A 891 35.96 -51.98 -1.65
N PRO A 892 36.36 -50.95 -2.34
CA PRO A 892 37.74 -50.64 -2.67
C PRO A 892 38.55 -50.28 -1.42
N ARG A 893 39.85 -50.60 -1.44
CA ARG A 893 40.81 -50.04 -0.51
C ARG A 893 41.41 -48.79 -1.14
N VAL A 894 41.10 -47.64 -0.59
CA VAL A 894 41.60 -46.33 -1.05
C VAL A 894 43.05 -46.20 -0.54
N SER A 895 43.99 -46.00 -1.43
CA SER A 895 45.39 -45.77 -1.09
C SER A 895 45.69 -44.30 -0.89
N ARG A 896 45.18 -43.47 -1.78
CA ARG A 896 45.41 -42.02 -1.76
C ARG A 896 44.24 -41.29 -2.43
N ILE A 897 44.01 -40.06 -1.99
CA ILE A 897 43.10 -39.11 -2.60
C ILE A 897 43.91 -37.94 -3.13
N LYS A 898 43.58 -37.49 -4.33
CA LYS A 898 44.19 -36.31 -4.96
C LYS A 898 43.12 -35.23 -5.05
N VAL A 899 43.38 -34.11 -4.45
CA VAL A 899 42.50 -32.94 -4.49
C VAL A 899 43.04 -31.96 -5.50
N ASN A 900 42.25 -31.65 -6.52
CA ASN A 900 42.60 -30.65 -7.51
C ASN A 900 41.96 -29.31 -7.08
N SER A 901 42.77 -28.29 -6.92
CA SER A 901 42.37 -26.95 -6.49
C SER A 901 42.79 -25.88 -7.48
N TYR A 902 42.02 -24.79 -7.52
CA TYR A 902 42.24 -23.64 -8.40
C TYR A 902 42.20 -22.35 -7.60
N ASN A 903 43.11 -21.43 -7.79
CA ASN A 903 43.25 -20.18 -7.05
C ASN A 903 43.02 -20.35 -5.56
N SER A 904 43.69 -21.32 -4.96
CA SER A 904 43.45 -21.73 -3.59
C SER A 904 44.57 -21.35 -2.64
N GLY A 905 44.15 -20.76 -1.51
CA GLY A 905 44.99 -20.58 -0.34
C GLY A 905 45.10 -21.86 0.51
N PRO A 906 45.75 -21.79 1.69
CA PRO A 906 45.91 -22.93 2.59
C PRO A 906 44.61 -23.55 2.99
N TYR A 907 44.59 -24.88 3.01
CA TYR A 907 43.47 -25.69 3.51
C TYR A 907 43.97 -26.95 4.17
N ARG A 908 43.14 -27.68 4.86
CA ARG A 908 43.47 -28.95 5.51
C ARG A 908 42.48 -30.05 5.10
N ALA A 909 43.00 -31.26 5.10
CA ALA A 909 42.21 -32.47 4.91
C ALA A 909 42.19 -33.25 6.21
N VAL A 910 41.01 -33.70 6.62
CA VAL A 910 40.82 -34.50 7.82
C VAL A 910 40.30 -35.87 7.42
N ILE A 911 40.97 -36.91 7.89
CA ILE A 911 40.58 -38.31 7.70
C ILE A 911 40.24 -38.89 9.09
N ARG A 912 38.99 -39.26 9.27
CA ARG A 912 38.53 -39.96 10.46
C ARG A 912 38.29 -41.42 10.13
N ALA A 913 39.09 -42.29 10.65
CA ALA A 913 38.95 -43.75 10.42
C ALA A 913 38.62 -44.44 11.71
N GLU A 914 37.69 -45.41 11.65
CA GLU A 914 37.28 -46.18 12.80
C GLU A 914 38.47 -46.82 13.52
N GLY A 915 38.62 -46.56 14.83
CA GLY A 915 39.67 -47.14 15.68
C GLY A 915 41.08 -46.53 15.48
N ARG A 916 41.15 -45.31 14.86
CA ARG A 916 42.39 -44.53 14.71
C ARG A 916 42.13 -43.09 15.14
N ASP A 917 43.20 -42.39 15.54
CA ASP A 917 43.14 -40.96 15.74
C ASP A 917 42.88 -40.24 14.42
N ASP A 918 42.30 -39.07 14.50
CA ASP A 918 42.05 -38.21 13.33
C ASP A 918 43.37 -37.82 12.69
N PHE A 919 43.49 -38.07 11.40
CA PHE A 919 44.65 -37.66 10.63
C PHE A 919 44.37 -36.35 9.95
N VAL A 920 45.03 -35.27 10.39
CA VAL A 920 44.95 -33.94 9.83
C VAL A 920 46.16 -33.67 9.03
N LEU A 921 45.97 -33.33 7.76
CA LEU A 921 47.05 -32.92 6.85
C LEU A 921 46.87 -31.46 6.46
N GLU A 922 47.81 -30.60 6.89
CA GLU A 922 47.86 -29.21 6.49
C GLU A 922 48.44 -29.10 5.09
N LEU A 923 47.80 -28.32 4.23
CA LEU A 923 48.14 -28.13 2.84
C LEU A 923 48.40 -26.60 2.61
N PRO A 924 49.65 -26.15 2.85
CA PRO A 924 49.92 -24.71 2.96
C PRO A 924 49.83 -23.95 1.64
N GLN A 925 49.79 -24.64 0.50
CA GLN A 925 49.64 -24.00 -0.83
C GLN A 925 50.77 -22.98 -1.13
N VAL A 926 52.02 -23.35 -0.81
CA VAL A 926 53.21 -22.51 -1.05
C VAL A 926 54.07 -23.17 -2.09
N ASN A 927 54.46 -22.40 -3.10
CA ASN A 927 55.49 -22.78 -4.06
C ASN A 927 56.56 -21.68 -4.17
N ALA A 928 57.69 -21.99 -4.82
CA ALA A 928 58.80 -21.05 -4.93
C ALA A 928 58.44 -19.76 -5.67
N ASP A 929 57.58 -19.84 -6.68
CA ASP A 929 57.19 -18.69 -7.49
C ASP A 929 56.28 -17.72 -6.69
N ASN A 930 55.30 -18.24 -5.92
CA ASN A 930 54.43 -17.41 -5.11
C ASN A 930 55.15 -16.76 -3.94
N TYR A 931 56.04 -17.51 -3.29
CA TYR A 931 56.83 -17.00 -2.16
C TYR A 931 57.84 -15.90 -2.57
N LEU A 932 58.46 -16.02 -3.73
CA LEU A 932 59.41 -15.05 -4.21
C LEU A 932 58.77 -13.82 -4.87
N ALA A 933 57.60 -13.95 -5.47
CA ALA A 933 56.99 -12.89 -6.24
C ALA A 933 56.09 -11.97 -5.42
N ASN A 934 55.19 -12.50 -4.54
CA ASN A 934 54.13 -11.73 -3.93
C ASN A 934 53.87 -12.00 -2.44
N ASN A 935 54.51 -12.95 -1.82
CA ASN A 935 54.25 -13.45 -0.44
C ASN A 935 52.81 -13.91 -0.18
N ILE A 936 52.02 -14.10 -1.23
CA ILE A 936 50.61 -14.51 -1.11
C ILE A 936 50.51 -16.03 -1.23
N PRO A 937 49.98 -16.75 -0.24
CA PRO A 937 49.92 -18.20 -0.26
C PRO A 937 48.70 -18.70 -1.07
N ILE A 938 48.64 -18.35 -2.36
CA ILE A 938 47.60 -18.78 -3.29
C ILE A 938 48.29 -19.44 -4.51
N ILE A 939 47.88 -20.67 -4.82
CA ILE A 939 48.35 -21.38 -6.00
C ILE A 939 47.23 -21.48 -7.04
N ARG A 940 47.52 -21.07 -8.28
CA ARG A 940 46.54 -21.05 -9.36
C ARG A 940 46.02 -22.45 -9.71
N ASN A 941 46.94 -23.43 -9.82
CA ASN A 941 46.57 -24.83 -10.07
C ASN A 941 47.40 -25.71 -9.18
N ALA A 942 46.78 -26.47 -8.31
CA ALA A 942 47.49 -27.42 -7.46
C ALA A 942 46.76 -28.77 -7.45
N GLN A 943 47.56 -29.82 -7.33
CA GLN A 943 47.10 -31.16 -7.03
C GLN A 943 47.77 -31.63 -5.74
N SER A 944 46.98 -31.76 -4.69
CA SER A 944 47.45 -32.23 -3.38
C SER A 944 47.18 -33.72 -3.21
N THR A 945 48.18 -34.48 -2.85
CA THR A 945 48.05 -35.92 -2.64
C THR A 945 47.96 -36.26 -1.15
N ILE A 946 46.89 -36.91 -0.74
CA ILE A 946 46.59 -37.26 0.64
C ILE A 946 46.55 -38.78 0.82
N PRO A 947 47.47 -39.36 1.63
CA PRO A 947 47.47 -40.78 1.90
C PRO A 947 46.32 -41.20 2.83
N VAL A 948 45.64 -42.30 2.50
CA VAL A 948 44.48 -42.79 3.26
C VAL A 948 44.66 -44.18 3.79
N MET A 949 45.00 -45.14 2.94
CA MET A 949 45.26 -46.56 3.24
C MET A 949 44.15 -47.26 4.03
N ALA A 950 42.88 -46.99 3.71
CA ALA A 950 41.70 -47.55 4.38
C ALA A 950 40.65 -48.07 3.36
N LYS A 951 39.72 -48.91 3.82
CA LYS A 951 38.58 -49.27 2.96
C LYS A 951 37.64 -48.03 2.75
N GLY A 952 37.08 -47.92 1.59
CA GLY A 952 36.31 -46.73 1.17
C GLY A 952 35.09 -46.38 2.03
N ASN A 953 34.57 -47.36 2.78
CA ASN A 953 33.44 -47.17 3.71
C ASN A 953 33.83 -47.16 5.20
N GLN A 954 35.14 -47.24 5.54
CA GLN A 954 35.66 -47.26 6.90
C GLN A 954 36.35 -45.97 7.32
N PHE A 955 36.28 -44.93 6.49
CA PHE A 955 36.81 -43.63 6.87
C PHE A 955 35.87 -42.51 6.34
N GLU A 956 35.94 -41.38 6.97
CA GLU A 956 35.36 -40.16 6.56
C GLU A 956 36.44 -39.20 6.04
N PHE A 957 36.16 -38.50 4.98
CA PHE A 957 37.10 -37.55 4.39
C PHE A 957 36.43 -36.18 4.34
N GLU A 958 37.06 -35.20 4.97
CA GLU A 958 36.57 -33.82 5.04
C GLU A 958 37.67 -32.87 4.59
N LEU A 959 37.26 -31.88 3.79
CA LEU A 959 38.09 -30.77 3.37
C LEU A 959 37.66 -29.51 4.15
N ILE A 960 38.63 -28.83 4.77
CA ILE A 960 38.41 -27.65 5.60
C ILE A 960 39.28 -26.50 5.09
N ALA A 961 38.64 -25.37 4.81
CA ALA A 961 39.30 -24.13 4.39
C ALA A 961 38.99 -23.04 5.42
N ASP A 962 39.90 -22.79 6.35
CA ASP A 962 39.76 -21.83 7.44
C ASP A 962 40.67 -20.58 7.26
N SER A 963 41.52 -20.55 6.25
CA SER A 963 42.33 -19.39 5.95
C SER A 963 41.50 -18.23 5.39
N PRO A 964 41.95 -16.97 5.57
CA PRO A 964 41.26 -15.79 5.03
C PRO A 964 41.42 -15.60 3.53
N PHE A 965 41.72 -16.69 2.80
CA PHE A 965 41.91 -16.70 1.36
C PHE A 965 40.83 -17.48 0.62
N GLN A 966 40.71 -17.23 -0.66
CA GLN A 966 39.90 -18.02 -1.56
C GLN A 966 40.36 -19.47 -1.58
N THR A 967 39.42 -20.39 -1.68
CA THR A 967 39.70 -21.83 -1.87
C THR A 967 38.63 -22.42 -2.79
N ALA A 968 39.09 -23.11 -3.84
CA ALA A 968 38.19 -23.76 -4.78
C ALA A 968 38.68 -25.16 -5.11
N PHE A 969 37.80 -26.14 -4.93
CA PHE A 969 38.02 -27.55 -5.25
C PHE A 969 37.36 -27.92 -6.56
N THR A 970 38.12 -28.17 -7.58
CA THR A 970 37.57 -28.44 -8.93
C THR A 970 37.20 -29.90 -9.13
N SER A 971 37.98 -30.84 -8.58
CA SER A 971 37.67 -32.26 -8.64
C SER A 971 38.48 -33.02 -7.62
N ILE A 972 38.06 -34.25 -7.35
CA ILE A 972 38.76 -35.19 -6.52
C ILE A 972 38.99 -36.48 -7.27
N ASP A 973 40.24 -36.95 -7.32
CA ASP A 973 40.61 -38.25 -7.84
C ASP A 973 41.01 -39.15 -6.70
N TRP A 974 40.62 -40.40 -6.73
CA TRP A 974 41.11 -41.37 -5.77
C TRP A 974 41.70 -42.61 -6.43
N GLU A 975 42.68 -43.13 -5.83
CA GLU A 975 43.40 -44.32 -6.30
C GLU A 975 43.44 -45.38 -5.23
N GLY A 976 43.36 -46.64 -5.67
CA GLY A 976 43.30 -47.73 -4.71
C GLY A 976 43.36 -49.09 -5.38
N THR A 977 43.02 -50.10 -4.58
CA THR A 977 42.94 -51.48 -5.05
C THR A 977 41.51 -52.00 -4.92
N TYR A 978 41.08 -52.69 -5.97
CA TYR A 978 39.74 -53.27 -6.05
C TYR A 978 39.86 -54.78 -6.29
N ASN A 979 39.13 -55.54 -5.53
CA ASN A 979 39.07 -56.96 -5.70
C ASN A 979 37.71 -57.39 -6.27
N ASN A 980 37.63 -57.51 -7.56
CA ASN A 980 36.47 -58.06 -8.22
C ASN A 980 36.40 -59.58 -7.89
N LYS A 981 35.73 -59.90 -6.80
CA LYS A 981 35.30 -61.27 -6.59
C LYS A 981 34.17 -61.51 -7.57
N GLY A 982 34.49 -61.86 -8.78
CA GLY A 982 33.51 -62.39 -9.71
C GLY A 982 32.72 -63.48 -9.02
N ILE A 983 31.41 -63.45 -9.07
CA ILE A 983 30.55 -64.58 -8.74
C ILE A 983 31.05 -65.68 -9.67
N GLN A 984 31.84 -66.60 -9.18
CA GLN A 984 31.96 -67.89 -9.79
C GLN A 984 30.57 -68.49 -9.73
N SER A 985 29.83 -68.39 -10.85
CA SER A 985 28.63 -69.16 -11.04
C SER A 985 28.97 -70.62 -10.74
N LEU A 986 28.41 -71.13 -9.69
CA LEU A 986 28.23 -72.55 -9.51
C LEU A 986 27.40 -73.10 -10.65
#